data_95786c8df1b23e86347b553ff4590425
#
_entry.id   95786c8df1b23e86347b553ff4590425
#
_cell.length_a   1.000
_cell.length_b   1.000
_cell.length_c   1.000
_cell.angle_alpha   90.00
_cell.angle_beta   90.00
_cell.angle_gamma   90.00
#
_symmetry.space_group_name_H-M   'P 1'
#
loop_
_entity.id
_entity.type
_entity.pdbx_description
1 polymer ?
#
loop_
_entity_poly.entity_id
_entity_poly.type
_entity_poly.pdbx_seq_one_letter_code
_entity_poly.pdbx_strand_id
1 'polypeptide(L)'
;MDDNVVPYVDQWAFLQSVSRIPRIQVEELVREAERRGRVVGVRMPQMEEEDDEPWTAPPSRRRQHSPIVGDIPQILQLVVANEIYVPKRELSPPLRNRLLRLAAFQNPEFYKAQVMRLPTYDKPRVIACAEEHSDHIALPRGCMEEVHKLLSDLKVETLLQDERNHGEPLNLVFQGTLRPEQQAAANAIAAHDTGVLAATTAFGKTVVAASLIAQRGVNTLVLVHRRQLLDQWVQRLSSFLNINSRDIGKIGGGRRKPTGKLDVAVIQGLVREGVVDDCVAQYGHLIVDECHHLSAHSFEQVVRRAKAKFVLGLSATVTRKDGHHPIIFMQCGPVRHRVNAKAEASRRPFEHSVLVRSTPFQAITPSVADKRMEFQALYGDLIADESRNRRICEDVIEAVQAGRSPLVLTERNDHLEKLGSYLVPKVRHAVVLKGGMGKKQREAIAAELAAISPDTERVILATGRYVGEGFDDARLDTLFLTLPVSWHGTIAQYAGRLHRLYDRKREVRIYDYADLNVPMLARMFDRRCRGYEAVGYSISLPASAVPGWPADVLLPSEPEWKRDYAATVRRLIRDGVDTPLANLFVRAIKPSSTEVTGVARARSASEAFLYRRLETLAETKGQFQLNTCLPIAWDGKSEMEVDFVSQRLRLAIELDGEQHLSNAEAYRRDRQKDRLLQQNGYLVLRFLAEDLGKNLNGVLDSILQVLAGRQRSASTS
;
A
#
# COMPACT_ATOMS: atom_id res chain seq x y z
N MET A 1 -12.47 -17.40 -31.71
CA MET A 1 -12.13 -18.80 -31.51
C MET A 1 -13.43 -19.51 -31.22
N ASP A 2 -13.68 -20.65 -31.84
CA ASP A 2 -14.80 -21.51 -31.48
C ASP A 2 -14.49 -22.34 -30.22
N ASP A 3 -15.44 -23.19 -29.79
CA ASP A 3 -15.28 -24.02 -28.58
C ASP A 3 -14.09 -25.00 -28.65
N ASN A 4 -13.50 -25.20 -29.81
CA ASN A 4 -12.31 -26.03 -30.02
C ASN A 4 -11.01 -25.22 -30.08
N VAL A 5 -11.07 -23.93 -29.73
CA VAL A 5 -9.92 -22.99 -29.74
C VAL A 5 -9.33 -22.74 -31.13
N VAL A 6 -10.08 -23.02 -32.19
CA VAL A 6 -9.68 -22.72 -33.57
C VAL A 6 -10.00 -21.27 -33.92
N PRO A 7 -9.10 -20.48 -34.47
CA PRO A 7 -9.39 -19.11 -34.88
C PRO A 7 -10.46 -19.07 -35.97
N TYR A 8 -11.41 -18.12 -35.87
CA TYR A 8 -12.37 -17.89 -36.94
C TYR A 8 -11.69 -17.57 -38.24
N VAL A 9 -12.20 -18.07 -39.38
CA VAL A 9 -11.65 -17.86 -40.72
C VAL A 9 -11.59 -16.39 -41.07
N ASP A 10 -12.62 -15.60 -40.71
CA ASP A 10 -12.63 -14.16 -40.78
C ASP A 10 -12.92 -13.59 -39.39
N GLN A 11 -11.85 -13.22 -38.69
CA GLN A 11 -11.92 -12.66 -37.32
C GLN A 11 -12.56 -11.27 -37.30
N TRP A 12 -12.43 -10.49 -38.38
CA TRP A 12 -13.02 -9.16 -38.49
C TRP A 12 -14.52 -9.22 -38.74
N ALA A 13 -14.98 -10.11 -39.64
CA ALA A 13 -16.40 -10.35 -39.84
C ALA A 13 -17.07 -10.86 -38.53
N PHE A 14 -16.40 -11.74 -37.80
CA PHE A 14 -16.89 -12.18 -36.48
C PHE A 14 -17.00 -11.02 -35.50
N LEU A 15 -15.97 -10.18 -35.36
CA LEU A 15 -15.98 -9.02 -34.47
C LEU A 15 -17.07 -8.00 -34.85
N GLN A 16 -17.32 -7.82 -36.14
CA GLN A 16 -18.42 -6.98 -36.64
C GLN A 16 -19.81 -7.56 -36.33
N SER A 17 -19.93 -8.87 -36.28
CA SER A 17 -21.17 -9.58 -35.95
C SER A 17 -21.51 -9.59 -34.46
N VAL A 18 -20.54 -9.31 -33.60
CA VAL A 18 -20.74 -9.26 -32.14
C VAL A 18 -21.67 -8.08 -31.78
N SER A 19 -22.89 -8.41 -31.38
CA SER A 19 -23.85 -7.40 -30.91
C SER A 19 -23.46 -6.88 -29.51
N ARG A 20 -23.56 -5.59 -29.32
CA ARG A 20 -23.36 -4.98 -28.00
C ARG A 20 -24.55 -5.30 -27.12
N ILE A 21 -24.29 -5.80 -25.94
CA ILE A 21 -25.33 -6.01 -24.93
C ILE A 21 -25.72 -4.64 -24.35
N PRO A 22 -26.96 -4.16 -24.53
CA PRO A 22 -27.41 -2.92 -23.91
C PRO A 22 -27.44 -3.02 -22.38
N ARG A 23 -27.30 -1.89 -21.71
CA ARG A 23 -27.25 -1.82 -20.24
C ARG A 23 -28.44 -2.53 -19.57
N ILE A 24 -29.63 -2.37 -20.12
CA ILE A 24 -30.86 -3.01 -19.62
C ILE A 24 -30.71 -4.53 -19.61
N GLN A 25 -30.16 -5.12 -20.67
CA GLN A 25 -29.97 -6.55 -20.77
C GLN A 25 -28.88 -7.05 -19.78
N VAL A 26 -27.83 -6.23 -19.53
CA VAL A 26 -26.86 -6.55 -18.47
C VAL A 26 -27.51 -6.51 -17.09
N GLU A 27 -28.36 -5.54 -16.84
CA GLU A 27 -29.12 -5.44 -15.58
C GLU A 27 -30.07 -6.63 -15.37
N GLU A 28 -30.70 -7.10 -16.44
CA GLU A 28 -31.53 -8.32 -16.43
C GLU A 28 -30.71 -9.58 -16.15
N LEU A 29 -29.54 -9.73 -16.79
CA LEU A 29 -28.63 -10.84 -16.51
C LEU A 29 -28.11 -10.83 -15.07
N VAL A 30 -27.85 -9.64 -14.51
CA VAL A 30 -27.45 -9.50 -13.09
C VAL A 30 -28.59 -9.93 -12.17
N ARG A 31 -29.83 -9.46 -12.43
CA ARG A 31 -31.01 -9.88 -11.65
C ARG A 31 -31.27 -11.38 -11.73
N GLU A 32 -31.08 -11.97 -12.91
CA GLU A 32 -31.22 -13.41 -13.10
C GLU A 32 -30.14 -14.20 -12.35
N ALA A 33 -28.88 -13.71 -12.39
CA ALA A 33 -27.79 -14.31 -11.62
C ALA A 33 -28.05 -14.19 -10.10
N GLU A 34 -28.59 -13.05 -9.64
CA GLU A 34 -29.00 -12.85 -8.25
C GLU A 34 -30.13 -13.80 -7.84
N ARG A 35 -31.14 -13.96 -8.69
CA ARG A 35 -32.22 -14.94 -8.45
C ARG A 35 -31.70 -16.37 -8.32
N ARG A 36 -30.68 -16.73 -9.08
CA ARG A 36 -30.01 -18.05 -9.00
C ARG A 36 -28.95 -18.13 -7.89
N GLY A 37 -28.78 -17.09 -7.05
CA GLY A 37 -27.83 -17.06 -5.96
C GLY A 37 -26.36 -16.99 -6.39
N ARG A 38 -26.07 -16.59 -7.62
CA ARG A 38 -24.69 -16.42 -8.10
C ARG A 38 -24.10 -15.10 -7.64
N VAL A 39 -22.84 -15.12 -7.21
CA VAL A 39 -22.14 -13.91 -6.77
C VAL A 39 -21.81 -13.03 -7.97
N VAL A 40 -22.40 -11.81 -8.01
CA VAL A 40 -22.13 -10.80 -9.04
C VAL A 40 -21.97 -9.41 -8.39
N GLY A 41 -21.28 -8.48 -9.05
CA GLY A 41 -21.12 -7.10 -8.60
C GLY A 41 -20.28 -6.94 -7.34
N VAL A 42 -19.22 -7.75 -7.19
CA VAL A 42 -18.26 -7.66 -6.09
C VAL A 42 -17.41 -6.40 -6.25
N ARG A 43 -17.07 -5.75 -5.14
CA ARG A 43 -16.28 -4.53 -5.13
C ARG A 43 -14.80 -4.82 -5.36
N MET A 44 -14.10 -3.87 -5.97
CA MET A 44 -12.64 -3.83 -5.92
C MET A 44 -12.19 -3.63 -4.46
N PRO A 45 -11.08 -4.26 -4.04
CA PRO A 45 -10.46 -3.93 -2.77
C PRO A 45 -10.15 -2.43 -2.72
N GLN A 46 -10.53 -1.75 -1.65
CA GLN A 46 -10.08 -0.39 -1.44
C GLN A 46 -8.58 -0.43 -1.17
N MET A 47 -7.80 0.05 -2.12
CA MET A 47 -6.40 0.36 -1.88
C MET A 47 -6.37 1.68 -1.11
N GLU A 48 -6.00 1.65 0.17
CA GLU A 48 -5.83 2.85 0.99
C GLU A 48 -4.50 3.59 0.68
N GLU A 49 -3.70 3.05 -0.24
CA GLU A 49 -2.47 3.67 -0.66
C GLU A 49 -2.76 4.64 -1.80
N GLU A 50 -2.14 5.80 -1.66
CA GLU A 50 -2.07 6.89 -2.62
C GLU A 50 -2.27 6.40 -4.05
N ASP A 51 -3.38 6.80 -4.64
CA ASP A 51 -3.75 6.45 -5.99
C ASP A 51 -2.72 7.01 -6.97
N ASP A 52 -1.72 6.22 -7.28
CA ASP A 52 -0.92 6.46 -8.48
C ASP A 52 -1.79 6.35 -9.75
N GLU A 53 -2.99 5.82 -9.57
CA GLU A 53 -4.02 5.64 -10.59
C GLU A 53 -5.37 6.17 -10.06
N PRO A 54 -5.58 7.49 -10.04
CA PRO A 54 -6.78 8.10 -9.46
C PRO A 54 -8.08 7.70 -10.17
N TRP A 55 -8.00 7.20 -11.41
CA TRP A 55 -9.13 6.63 -12.14
C TRP A 55 -9.55 5.23 -11.65
N THR A 56 -8.77 4.56 -10.82
CA THR A 56 -9.17 3.30 -10.16
C THR A 56 -9.97 3.53 -8.90
N ALA A 57 -10.01 4.77 -8.38
CA ALA A 57 -10.78 5.12 -7.22
C ALA A 57 -12.28 4.85 -7.47
N PRO A 58 -13.01 4.28 -6.51
CA PRO A 58 -14.43 4.03 -6.68
C PRO A 58 -15.17 5.36 -6.88
N PRO A 59 -16.16 5.42 -7.79
CA PRO A 59 -16.92 6.62 -8.01
C PRO A 59 -17.52 7.13 -6.69
N SER A 60 -17.45 8.45 -6.44
CA SER A 60 -17.90 9.12 -5.21
C SER A 60 -19.38 8.87 -4.86
N ARG A 61 -20.18 8.45 -5.85
CA ARG A 61 -21.57 8.01 -5.62
C ARG A 61 -21.58 6.61 -5.05
N ARG A 62 -22.01 6.46 -3.80
CA ARG A 62 -22.40 5.16 -3.24
C ARG A 62 -23.35 4.50 -4.24
N ARG A 63 -22.95 3.38 -4.86
CA ARG A 63 -23.87 2.56 -5.62
C ARG A 63 -24.99 2.17 -4.66
N GLN A 64 -26.20 2.67 -4.90
CA GLN A 64 -27.36 2.17 -4.22
C GLN A 64 -27.47 0.69 -4.62
N HIS A 65 -27.34 -0.19 -3.65
CA HIS A 65 -27.57 -1.60 -3.90
C HIS A 65 -29.02 -1.77 -4.30
N SER A 66 -29.28 -2.51 -5.36
CA SER A 66 -30.64 -2.89 -5.74
C SER A 66 -31.36 -3.49 -4.53
N PRO A 67 -32.62 -3.13 -4.28
CA PRO A 67 -33.37 -3.73 -3.19
C PRO A 67 -33.39 -5.25 -3.36
N ILE A 68 -33.31 -5.99 -2.25
CA ILE A 68 -33.43 -7.44 -2.26
C ILE A 68 -34.91 -7.77 -2.55
N VAL A 69 -35.14 -8.43 -3.67
CA VAL A 69 -36.47 -8.88 -4.08
C VAL A 69 -36.62 -10.32 -3.64
N GLY A 70 -37.67 -10.65 -2.90
CA GLY A 70 -38.00 -12.00 -2.40
C GLY A 70 -38.30 -12.00 -0.90
N ASP A 71 -38.62 -13.15 -0.38
CA ASP A 71 -38.93 -13.33 1.04
C ASP A 71 -37.68 -13.08 1.88
N ILE A 72 -37.81 -12.16 2.81
CA ILE A 72 -36.79 -11.84 3.80
C ILE A 72 -37.27 -12.44 5.13
N PRO A 73 -36.48 -13.31 5.79
CA PRO A 73 -36.89 -13.89 7.07
C PRO A 73 -36.98 -12.77 8.13
N GLN A 74 -37.93 -12.89 9.05
CA GLN A 74 -38.04 -11.98 10.18
C GLN A 74 -36.94 -12.24 11.22
N ILE A 75 -36.59 -13.51 11.40
CA ILE A 75 -35.58 -13.97 12.34
C ILE A 75 -34.60 -14.88 11.58
N LEU A 76 -33.32 -14.75 11.82
CA LEU A 76 -32.28 -15.58 11.24
C LEU A 76 -31.34 -16.09 12.33
N GLN A 77 -31.18 -17.40 12.43
CA GLN A 77 -30.22 -18.00 13.35
C GLN A 77 -28.80 -17.96 12.73
N LEU A 78 -27.84 -17.45 13.48
CA LEU A 78 -26.43 -17.43 13.10
C LEU A 78 -25.62 -18.25 14.12
N VAL A 79 -24.82 -19.20 13.62
CA VAL A 79 -23.87 -19.94 14.47
C VAL A 79 -22.48 -19.35 14.22
N VAL A 80 -21.85 -18.88 15.28
CA VAL A 80 -20.49 -18.30 15.23
C VAL A 80 -19.51 -19.25 15.89
N ALA A 81 -18.60 -19.79 15.09
CA ALA A 81 -17.56 -20.69 15.53
C ALA A 81 -16.20 -20.29 14.94
N ASN A 82 -15.53 -21.16 14.20
CA ASN A 82 -14.37 -20.79 13.36
C ASN A 82 -14.77 -19.88 12.18
N GLU A 83 -16.01 -19.92 11.75
CA GLU A 83 -16.65 -19.07 10.73
C GLU A 83 -18.05 -18.68 11.21
N ILE A 84 -18.76 -17.88 10.42
CA ILE A 84 -20.16 -17.52 10.62
C ILE A 84 -21.00 -18.43 9.72
N TYR A 85 -21.77 -19.32 10.31
CA TYR A 85 -22.64 -20.25 9.60
C TYR A 85 -24.06 -19.72 9.54
N VAL A 86 -24.62 -19.66 8.33
CA VAL A 86 -25.98 -19.16 8.07
C VAL A 86 -26.78 -20.25 7.36
N PRO A 87 -27.92 -20.70 7.90
CA PRO A 87 -28.77 -21.75 7.30
C PRO A 87 -29.32 -21.31 5.94
N LYS A 88 -29.16 -22.13 4.90
CA LYS A 88 -29.66 -21.83 3.54
C LYS A 88 -31.16 -21.85 3.43
N ARG A 89 -31.83 -22.65 4.24
CA ARG A 89 -33.29 -22.85 4.17
C ARG A 89 -34.08 -21.56 4.37
N GLU A 90 -33.52 -20.64 5.14
CA GLU A 90 -34.10 -19.35 5.49
C GLU A 90 -33.71 -18.22 4.53
N LEU A 91 -32.84 -18.50 3.57
CA LEU A 91 -32.26 -17.48 2.68
C LEU A 91 -32.91 -17.54 1.29
N SER A 92 -33.53 -16.43 0.89
CA SER A 92 -33.86 -16.26 -0.53
C SER A 92 -32.54 -16.12 -1.35
N PRO A 93 -32.54 -16.56 -2.64
CA PRO A 93 -31.34 -16.49 -3.48
C PRO A 93 -30.69 -15.11 -3.55
N PRO A 94 -31.43 -13.97 -3.61
CA PRO A 94 -30.84 -12.64 -3.57
C PRO A 94 -30.17 -12.31 -2.23
N LEU A 95 -30.77 -12.68 -1.10
CA LEU A 95 -30.18 -12.48 0.24
C LEU A 95 -28.91 -13.32 0.41
N ARG A 96 -28.94 -14.59 0.00
CA ARG A 96 -27.79 -15.48 -0.01
C ARG A 96 -26.63 -14.89 -0.81
N ASN A 97 -26.90 -14.42 -2.05
CA ASN A 97 -25.90 -13.78 -2.87
C ASN A 97 -25.34 -12.50 -2.21
N ARG A 98 -26.19 -11.73 -1.54
CA ARG A 98 -25.72 -10.52 -0.84
C ARG A 98 -24.81 -10.85 0.33
N LEU A 99 -25.08 -11.91 1.09
CA LEU A 99 -24.21 -12.40 2.16
C LEU A 99 -22.88 -12.91 1.60
N LEU A 100 -22.88 -13.72 0.55
CA LEU A 100 -21.66 -14.22 -0.08
C LEU A 100 -20.76 -13.10 -0.61
N ARG A 101 -21.34 -11.99 -1.08
CA ARG A 101 -20.57 -10.82 -1.53
C ARG A 101 -19.79 -10.12 -0.41
N LEU A 102 -20.22 -10.24 0.86
CA LEU A 102 -19.49 -9.67 1.99
C LEU A 102 -18.10 -10.30 2.12
N ALA A 103 -17.99 -11.59 1.76
CA ALA A 103 -16.75 -12.34 1.81
C ALA A 103 -16.11 -12.52 0.42
N ALA A 104 -16.31 -11.58 -0.50
CA ALA A 104 -15.78 -11.68 -1.85
C ALA A 104 -15.27 -10.33 -2.35
N PHE A 105 -14.21 -10.35 -3.18
CA PHE A 105 -13.65 -9.16 -3.80
C PHE A 105 -13.11 -9.47 -5.20
N GLN A 106 -12.94 -8.42 -6.01
CA GLN A 106 -12.38 -8.55 -7.34
C GLN A 106 -10.90 -8.94 -7.24
N ASN A 107 -10.48 -9.91 -8.07
CA ASN A 107 -9.09 -10.37 -8.10
C ASN A 107 -8.19 -9.35 -8.82
N PRO A 108 -7.31 -8.65 -8.10
CA PRO A 108 -6.44 -7.65 -8.71
C PRO A 108 -5.51 -8.22 -9.79
N GLU A 109 -5.09 -9.49 -9.63
CA GLU A 109 -4.22 -10.14 -10.61
C GLU A 109 -4.94 -10.39 -11.93
N PHE A 110 -6.24 -10.74 -11.91
CA PHE A 110 -7.04 -10.90 -13.10
C PHE A 110 -7.12 -9.58 -13.88
N TYR A 111 -7.53 -8.50 -13.20
CA TYR A 111 -7.71 -7.20 -13.85
C TYR A 111 -6.38 -6.60 -14.31
N LYS A 112 -5.31 -6.79 -13.55
CA LYS A 112 -3.97 -6.38 -13.95
C LYS A 112 -3.50 -7.15 -15.21
N ALA A 113 -3.70 -8.46 -15.27
CA ALA A 113 -3.40 -9.27 -16.46
C ALA A 113 -4.25 -8.82 -17.65
N GLN A 114 -5.54 -8.55 -17.44
CA GLN A 114 -6.45 -8.05 -18.49
C GLN A 114 -5.99 -6.70 -19.06
N VAL A 115 -5.64 -5.74 -18.21
CA VAL A 115 -5.09 -4.43 -18.64
C VAL A 115 -3.79 -4.60 -19.43
N MET A 116 -2.94 -5.56 -19.02
CA MET A 116 -1.69 -5.88 -19.71
C MET A 116 -1.89 -6.76 -20.94
N ARG A 117 -3.12 -7.14 -21.29
CA ARG A 117 -3.46 -8.08 -22.38
C ARG A 117 -2.75 -9.43 -22.24
N LEU A 118 -2.51 -9.87 -21.01
CA LEU A 118 -1.95 -11.18 -20.69
C LEU A 118 -3.07 -12.22 -20.53
N PRO A 119 -2.78 -13.52 -20.68
CA PRO A 119 -3.75 -14.58 -20.43
C PRO A 119 -4.36 -14.51 -19.04
N THR A 120 -5.68 -14.71 -18.93
CA THR A 120 -6.44 -14.64 -17.68
C THR A 120 -7.18 -15.94 -17.36
N TYR A 121 -7.02 -16.99 -18.16
CA TYR A 121 -7.76 -18.26 -18.03
C TYR A 121 -7.48 -18.99 -16.70
N ASP A 122 -6.31 -18.78 -16.13
CA ASP A 122 -5.85 -19.37 -14.85
C ASP A 122 -6.21 -18.51 -13.63
N LYS A 123 -6.84 -17.34 -13.83
CA LYS A 123 -7.15 -16.37 -12.78
C LYS A 123 -8.65 -16.16 -12.63
N PRO A 124 -9.25 -16.46 -11.49
CA PRO A 124 -10.66 -16.13 -11.26
C PRO A 124 -10.84 -14.61 -11.24
N ARG A 125 -11.96 -14.12 -11.76
CA ARG A 125 -12.33 -12.69 -11.73
C ARG A 125 -12.61 -12.19 -10.32
N VAL A 126 -13.12 -13.09 -9.47
CA VAL A 126 -13.54 -12.80 -8.10
C VAL A 126 -12.90 -13.83 -7.19
N ILE A 127 -12.33 -13.36 -6.10
CA ILE A 127 -11.89 -14.20 -4.99
C ILE A 127 -13.00 -14.24 -3.98
N ALA A 128 -13.55 -15.44 -3.72
CA ALA A 128 -14.56 -15.69 -2.72
C ALA A 128 -13.94 -16.45 -1.54
N CYS A 129 -14.05 -15.87 -0.34
CA CYS A 129 -13.59 -16.47 0.90
C CYS A 129 -14.72 -17.17 1.67
N ALA A 130 -15.97 -17.04 1.19
CA ALA A 130 -17.11 -17.79 1.70
C ALA A 130 -17.13 -19.20 1.13
N GLU A 131 -17.65 -20.15 1.90
CA GLU A 131 -17.94 -21.52 1.45
C GLU A 131 -19.44 -21.77 1.41
N GLU A 132 -19.86 -22.55 0.44
CA GLU A 132 -21.23 -22.94 0.27
C GLU A 132 -21.36 -24.45 0.46
N HIS A 133 -21.95 -24.84 1.59
CA HIS A 133 -22.27 -26.24 1.92
C HIS A 133 -23.70 -26.63 1.50
N SER A 134 -24.11 -27.87 1.69
CA SER A 134 -25.45 -28.34 1.36
C SER A 134 -26.57 -27.55 2.05
N ASP A 135 -26.42 -27.33 3.36
CA ASP A 135 -27.47 -26.77 4.23
C ASP A 135 -27.19 -25.38 4.78
N HIS A 136 -25.97 -24.88 4.64
CA HIS A 136 -25.53 -23.56 5.14
C HIS A 136 -24.49 -22.91 4.26
N ILE A 137 -24.31 -21.61 4.42
CA ILE A 137 -23.16 -20.87 3.93
C ILE A 137 -22.25 -20.55 5.12
N ALA A 138 -20.94 -20.59 4.89
CA ALA A 138 -19.92 -20.22 5.87
C ALA A 138 -19.21 -18.96 5.41
N LEU A 139 -19.20 -17.94 6.25
CA LEU A 139 -18.54 -16.65 6.00
C LEU A 139 -17.38 -16.49 6.99
N PRO A 140 -16.25 -15.91 6.58
CA PRO A 140 -15.17 -15.60 7.49
C PRO A 140 -15.63 -14.73 8.67
N ARG A 141 -15.13 -15.02 9.86
CA ARG A 141 -15.57 -14.38 11.12
C ARG A 141 -15.41 -12.85 11.16
N GLY A 142 -14.44 -12.31 10.41
CA GLY A 142 -14.21 -10.87 10.33
C GLY A 142 -15.32 -10.11 9.59
N CYS A 143 -16.19 -10.80 8.86
CA CYS A 143 -17.37 -10.23 8.21
C CYS A 143 -18.56 -10.01 9.16
N MET A 144 -18.44 -10.31 10.45
CA MET A 144 -19.56 -10.32 11.40
C MET A 144 -20.28 -8.98 11.50
N GLU A 145 -19.53 -7.86 11.55
CA GLU A 145 -20.13 -6.53 11.62
C GLU A 145 -20.92 -6.18 10.36
N GLU A 146 -20.38 -6.57 9.19
CA GLU A 146 -21.05 -6.36 7.90
C GLU A 146 -22.29 -7.24 7.74
N VAL A 147 -22.24 -8.47 8.25
CA VAL A 147 -23.40 -9.35 8.31
C VAL A 147 -24.49 -8.75 9.21
N HIS A 148 -24.15 -8.35 10.44
CA HIS A 148 -25.09 -7.70 11.34
C HIS A 148 -25.66 -6.40 10.75
N LYS A 149 -24.82 -5.58 10.14
CA LYS A 149 -25.28 -4.36 9.48
C LYS A 149 -26.25 -4.64 8.34
N LEU A 150 -25.92 -5.60 7.47
CA LEU A 150 -26.79 -5.99 6.38
C LEU A 150 -28.16 -6.48 6.88
N LEU A 151 -28.17 -7.37 7.88
CA LEU A 151 -29.40 -7.93 8.44
C LEU A 151 -30.23 -6.88 9.18
N SER A 152 -29.57 -5.99 9.93
CA SER A 152 -30.23 -4.86 10.59
C SER A 152 -30.84 -3.87 9.59
N ASP A 153 -30.13 -3.55 8.50
CA ASP A 153 -30.65 -2.67 7.42
C ASP A 153 -31.90 -3.30 6.76
N LEU A 154 -31.99 -4.63 6.74
CA LEU A 154 -33.14 -5.41 6.25
C LEU A 154 -34.22 -5.68 7.31
N LYS A 155 -34.01 -5.21 8.55
CA LYS A 155 -34.88 -5.44 9.72
C LYS A 155 -35.06 -6.93 10.07
N VAL A 156 -34.02 -7.73 9.85
CA VAL A 156 -33.95 -9.14 10.23
C VAL A 156 -33.38 -9.23 11.64
N GLU A 157 -34.15 -9.83 12.55
CA GLU A 157 -33.67 -10.14 13.91
C GLU A 157 -32.66 -11.30 13.84
N THR A 158 -31.55 -11.21 14.54
CA THR A 158 -30.51 -12.25 14.54
C THR A 158 -30.46 -12.97 15.88
N LEU A 159 -30.63 -14.29 15.86
CA LEU A 159 -30.40 -15.17 17.00
C LEU A 159 -28.99 -15.75 16.88
N LEU A 160 -28.13 -15.39 17.83
CA LEU A 160 -26.69 -15.72 17.79
C LEU A 160 -26.41 -16.91 18.72
N GLN A 161 -25.89 -18.00 18.13
CA GLN A 161 -25.38 -19.15 18.87
C GLN A 161 -23.85 -19.09 18.83
N ASP A 162 -23.20 -18.86 19.99
CA ASP A 162 -21.75 -18.75 20.09
C ASP A 162 -21.11 -20.11 20.42
N GLU A 163 -20.48 -20.71 19.42
CA GLU A 163 -19.76 -21.99 19.48
C GLU A 163 -18.23 -21.80 19.43
N ARG A 164 -17.76 -20.56 19.65
CA ARG A 164 -16.34 -20.26 19.70
C ARG A 164 -15.70 -20.82 20.96
N ASN A 165 -14.40 -21.10 20.87
CA ASN A 165 -13.63 -21.50 22.03
C ASN A 165 -13.31 -20.26 22.89
N HIS A 166 -13.86 -20.20 24.09
CA HIS A 166 -13.62 -19.12 25.05
C HIS A 166 -12.24 -19.22 25.71
N GLY A 167 -11.56 -20.37 25.56
CA GLY A 167 -10.22 -20.63 26.08
C GLY A 167 -10.17 -21.12 27.51
N GLU A 168 -9.08 -21.76 27.84
CA GLU A 168 -8.74 -22.19 29.19
C GLU A 168 -8.16 -20.99 29.96
N PRO A 169 -8.51 -20.80 31.26
CA PRO A 169 -7.97 -19.70 32.06
C PRO A 169 -6.43 -19.74 32.12
N LEU A 170 -5.81 -18.61 31.91
CA LEU A 170 -4.37 -18.41 31.93
C LEU A 170 -4.00 -17.19 32.80
N ASN A 171 -3.51 -17.46 34.00
CA ASN A 171 -3.16 -16.40 34.95
C ASN A 171 -1.75 -15.87 34.68
N LEU A 172 -1.64 -14.92 33.74
CA LEU A 172 -0.41 -14.19 33.45
C LEU A 172 -0.57 -12.72 33.83
N VAL A 173 0.50 -12.15 34.37
CA VAL A 173 0.55 -10.73 34.75
C VAL A 173 1.47 -9.99 33.78
N PHE A 174 1.01 -8.90 33.24
CA PHE A 174 1.82 -8.02 32.42
C PHE A 174 2.84 -7.27 33.29
N GLN A 175 4.12 -7.46 32.97
CA GLN A 175 5.24 -6.82 33.64
C GLN A 175 5.76 -5.66 32.80
N GLY A 176 5.20 -4.47 32.99
CA GLY A 176 5.61 -3.29 32.27
C GLY A 176 4.55 -2.18 32.32
N THR A 177 4.89 -1.05 31.73
CA THR A 177 3.96 0.09 31.58
C THR A 177 3.80 0.39 30.11
N LEU A 178 2.55 0.44 29.65
CA LEU A 178 2.24 0.87 28.29
C LEU A 178 2.39 2.39 28.19
N ARG A 179 2.96 2.85 27.11
CA ARG A 179 2.93 4.27 26.74
C ARG A 179 1.48 4.68 26.45
N PRO A 180 1.11 5.97 26.57
CA PRO A 180 -0.27 6.43 26.34
C PRO A 180 -0.87 5.94 25.01
N GLU A 181 -0.09 5.98 23.92
CA GLU A 181 -0.53 5.52 22.59
C GLU A 181 -0.71 4.00 22.54
N GLN A 182 0.15 3.26 23.22
CA GLN A 182 0.03 1.80 23.34
C GLN A 182 -1.18 1.41 24.18
N GLN A 183 -1.46 2.19 25.25
CA GLN A 183 -2.65 1.99 26.06
C GLN A 183 -3.92 2.27 25.26
N ALA A 184 -3.94 3.36 24.47
CA ALA A 184 -5.07 3.67 23.57
C ALA A 184 -5.29 2.53 22.55
N ALA A 185 -4.21 1.99 21.96
CA ALA A 185 -4.28 0.86 21.05
C ALA A 185 -4.80 -0.40 21.74
N ALA A 186 -4.30 -0.71 22.95
CA ALA A 186 -4.76 -1.86 23.74
C ALA A 186 -6.25 -1.76 24.07
N ASN A 187 -6.71 -0.58 24.52
CA ASN A 187 -8.13 -0.34 24.85
C ASN A 187 -9.03 -0.49 23.61
N ALA A 188 -8.62 0.08 22.47
CA ALA A 188 -9.37 -0.03 21.23
C ALA A 188 -9.52 -1.49 20.75
N ILE A 189 -8.47 -2.30 20.90
CA ILE A 189 -8.52 -3.74 20.57
C ILE A 189 -9.33 -4.53 21.60
N ALA A 190 -9.16 -4.24 22.89
CA ALA A 190 -9.83 -4.98 23.97
C ALA A 190 -11.36 -4.85 23.94
N ALA A 191 -11.88 -3.75 23.37
CA ALA A 191 -13.32 -3.54 23.19
C ALA A 191 -13.98 -4.49 22.18
N HIS A 192 -13.18 -5.28 21.44
CA HIS A 192 -13.66 -6.17 20.37
C HIS A 192 -13.06 -7.57 20.48
N ASP A 193 -13.79 -8.58 20.04
CA ASP A 193 -13.30 -9.96 20.00
C ASP A 193 -12.30 -10.16 18.84
N THR A 194 -12.51 -9.46 17.73
CA THR A 194 -11.68 -9.58 16.52
C THR A 194 -11.24 -8.21 16.01
N GLY A 195 -10.02 -8.13 15.49
CA GLY A 195 -9.54 -6.89 14.87
C GLY A 195 -8.05 -6.89 14.56
N VAL A 196 -7.65 -5.86 13.81
CA VAL A 196 -6.26 -5.64 13.40
C VAL A 196 -5.72 -4.37 14.06
N LEU A 197 -4.52 -4.47 14.61
CA LEU A 197 -3.69 -3.34 15.02
C LEU A 197 -2.73 -2.97 13.89
N ALA A 198 -2.98 -1.84 13.25
CA ALA A 198 -2.09 -1.26 12.24
C ALA A 198 -1.12 -0.28 12.91
N ALA A 199 0.12 -0.72 13.14
CA ALA A 199 1.10 0.09 13.85
C ALA A 199 2.50 -0.08 13.24
N THR A 200 3.23 1.02 13.11
CA THR A 200 4.56 1.06 12.52
C THR A 200 5.54 0.13 13.23
N THR A 201 6.63 -0.21 12.54
CA THR A 201 7.77 -0.90 13.16
C THR A 201 8.29 -0.03 14.32
N ALA A 202 8.71 -0.64 15.41
CA ALA A 202 9.14 0.03 16.66
C ALA A 202 8.03 0.72 17.49
N PHE A 203 6.74 0.67 17.10
CA PHE A 203 5.64 1.07 18.00
C PHE A 203 5.56 0.21 19.25
N GLY A 204 5.96 -1.05 19.18
CA GLY A 204 5.87 -2.01 20.25
C GLY A 204 4.61 -2.90 20.17
N LYS A 205 4.20 -3.30 18.96
CA LYS A 205 3.08 -4.24 18.73
C LYS A 205 3.10 -5.45 19.64
N THR A 206 4.28 -6.04 19.86
CA THR A 206 4.48 -7.20 20.74
C THR A 206 4.19 -6.88 22.21
N VAL A 207 4.51 -5.66 22.65
CA VAL A 207 4.22 -5.20 24.04
C VAL A 207 2.72 -5.07 24.26
N VAL A 208 2.02 -4.43 23.29
CA VAL A 208 0.55 -4.33 23.31
C VAL A 208 -0.09 -5.71 23.30
N ALA A 209 0.42 -6.64 22.47
CA ALA A 209 -0.08 -8.00 22.43
C ALA A 209 0.15 -8.75 23.76
N ALA A 210 1.30 -8.59 24.40
CA ALA A 210 1.56 -9.18 25.72
C ALA A 210 0.60 -8.64 26.79
N SER A 211 0.33 -7.34 26.79
CA SER A 211 -0.67 -6.72 27.66
C SER A 211 -2.06 -7.32 27.43
N LEU A 212 -2.48 -7.49 26.16
CA LEU A 212 -3.76 -8.10 25.81
C LEU A 212 -3.86 -9.59 26.18
N ILE A 213 -2.77 -10.34 26.12
CA ILE A 213 -2.71 -11.74 26.59
C ILE A 213 -3.03 -11.79 28.07
N ALA A 214 -2.37 -10.95 28.88
CA ALA A 214 -2.63 -10.88 30.31
C ALA A 214 -4.06 -10.40 30.62
N GLN A 215 -4.54 -9.40 29.90
CA GLN A 215 -5.89 -8.81 30.11
C GLN A 215 -7.01 -9.81 29.77
N ARG A 216 -6.87 -10.58 28.67
CA ARG A 216 -7.86 -11.59 28.25
C ARG A 216 -7.82 -12.84 29.13
N GLY A 217 -6.67 -13.17 29.68
CA GLY A 217 -6.50 -14.21 30.69
C GLY A 217 -6.86 -15.61 30.21
N VAL A 218 -6.70 -15.90 28.92
CA VAL A 218 -7.02 -17.19 28.30
C VAL A 218 -5.85 -17.74 27.51
N ASN A 219 -5.83 -19.06 27.30
CA ASN A 219 -4.78 -19.71 26.55
C ASN A 219 -4.65 -19.13 25.13
N THR A 220 -3.41 -18.87 24.73
CA THR A 220 -3.11 -18.04 23.56
C THR A 220 -2.14 -18.75 22.62
N LEU A 221 -2.47 -18.69 21.32
CA LEU A 221 -1.59 -19.11 20.23
C LEU A 221 -1.12 -17.89 19.44
N VAL A 222 0.21 -17.71 19.33
CA VAL A 222 0.82 -16.66 18.50
C VAL A 222 1.33 -17.30 17.22
N LEU A 223 0.83 -16.83 16.07
CA LEU A 223 1.24 -17.25 14.74
C LEU A 223 2.29 -16.33 14.16
N VAL A 224 3.40 -16.88 13.71
CA VAL A 224 4.46 -16.16 13.01
C VAL A 224 4.81 -16.85 11.70
N HIS A 225 5.33 -16.10 10.73
CA HIS A 225 5.66 -16.66 9.42
C HIS A 225 7.10 -17.20 9.32
N ARG A 226 7.97 -16.90 10.31
CA ARG A 226 9.38 -17.35 10.33
C ARG A 226 9.85 -17.78 11.70
N ARG A 227 10.80 -18.73 11.69
CA ARG A 227 11.42 -19.26 12.90
C ARG A 227 12.12 -18.17 13.75
N GLN A 228 12.77 -17.21 13.13
CA GLN A 228 13.46 -16.12 13.83
C GLN A 228 12.48 -15.28 14.66
N LEU A 229 11.30 -15.01 14.14
CA LEU A 229 10.23 -14.32 14.87
C LEU A 229 9.72 -15.17 16.04
N LEU A 230 9.65 -16.51 15.89
CA LEU A 230 9.26 -17.39 16.99
C LEU A 230 10.18 -17.21 18.20
N ASP A 231 11.50 -17.26 17.99
CA ASP A 231 12.46 -17.11 19.09
C ASP A 231 12.37 -15.68 19.71
N GLN A 232 12.18 -14.66 18.91
CA GLN A 232 11.98 -13.28 19.40
C GLN A 232 10.68 -13.12 20.20
N TRP A 233 9.58 -13.71 19.74
CA TRP A 233 8.32 -13.68 20.47
C TRP A 233 8.45 -14.36 21.83
N VAL A 234 9.05 -15.54 21.88
CA VAL A 234 9.27 -16.25 23.14
C VAL A 234 10.10 -15.42 24.11
N GLN A 235 11.19 -14.82 23.65
CA GLN A 235 12.03 -13.95 24.48
C GLN A 235 11.25 -12.74 24.98
N ARG A 236 10.46 -12.06 24.13
CA ARG A 236 9.69 -10.89 24.52
C ARG A 236 8.53 -11.24 25.45
N LEU A 237 7.82 -12.32 25.18
CA LEU A 237 6.75 -12.77 26.07
C LEU A 237 7.29 -13.10 27.46
N SER A 238 8.47 -13.76 27.57
CA SER A 238 9.09 -14.01 28.87
C SER A 238 9.61 -12.75 29.57
N SER A 239 9.86 -11.66 28.82
CA SER A 239 10.28 -10.38 29.41
C SER A 239 9.10 -9.52 29.89
N PHE A 240 7.91 -9.65 29.23
CA PHE A 240 6.74 -8.82 29.53
C PHE A 240 5.64 -9.54 30.30
N LEU A 241 5.76 -10.86 30.48
CA LEU A 241 4.82 -11.67 31.25
C LEU A 241 5.60 -12.43 32.33
N ASN A 242 4.93 -12.71 33.44
CA ASN A 242 5.50 -13.50 34.54
C ASN A 242 5.59 -14.99 34.19
N ILE A 243 6.24 -15.32 33.05
CA ILE A 243 6.39 -16.69 32.55
C ILE A 243 7.84 -16.99 32.13
N ASN A 244 8.33 -18.19 32.45
CA ASN A 244 9.64 -18.56 32.01
C ASN A 244 9.60 -18.95 30.51
N SER A 245 10.65 -18.64 29.75
CA SER A 245 10.76 -18.98 28.33
C SER A 245 10.70 -20.49 28.02
N ARG A 246 10.93 -21.34 29.01
CA ARG A 246 10.82 -22.81 28.91
C ARG A 246 9.37 -23.30 28.97
N ASP A 247 8.50 -22.51 29.59
CA ASP A 247 7.06 -22.79 29.78
C ASP A 247 6.20 -22.26 28.60
N ILE A 248 6.81 -21.52 27.68
CA ILE A 248 6.20 -21.11 26.43
C ILE A 248 6.41 -22.20 25.39
N GLY A 249 5.31 -22.72 24.84
CA GLY A 249 5.37 -23.77 23.83
C GLY A 249 5.90 -23.27 22.48
N LYS A 250 6.50 -24.18 21.72
CA LYS A 250 7.12 -23.87 20.42
C LYS A 250 6.73 -24.89 19.38
N ILE A 251 6.14 -24.42 18.27
CA ILE A 251 5.75 -25.26 17.15
C ILE A 251 6.43 -24.73 15.87
N GLY A 252 7.25 -25.54 15.25
CA GLY A 252 7.97 -25.20 14.00
C GLY A 252 9.48 -25.24 14.13
N GLY A 253 10.17 -25.15 12.98
CA GLY A 253 11.64 -25.21 12.91
C GLY A 253 12.25 -26.51 13.43
N GLY A 254 11.58 -27.65 13.25
CA GLY A 254 12.03 -28.98 13.73
C GLY A 254 11.70 -29.25 15.20
N ARG A 255 10.98 -28.37 15.87
CA ARG A 255 10.51 -28.54 17.25
C ARG A 255 9.00 -28.54 17.30
N ARG A 256 8.41 -29.45 18.06
CA ARG A 256 6.99 -29.51 18.35
C ARG A 256 6.79 -29.82 19.83
N LYS A 257 6.60 -28.79 20.61
CA LYS A 257 6.31 -28.86 22.04
C LYS A 257 5.21 -27.86 22.40
N PRO A 258 3.95 -28.09 21.98
CA PRO A 258 2.85 -27.28 22.44
C PRO A 258 2.60 -27.49 23.92
N THR A 259 2.23 -26.46 24.63
CA THR A 259 1.80 -26.50 26.04
C THR A 259 0.29 -26.45 26.18
N GLY A 260 -0.43 -25.96 25.15
CA GLY A 260 -1.84 -25.68 25.21
C GLY A 260 -2.20 -24.42 26.03
N LYS A 261 -1.19 -23.73 26.58
CA LYS A 261 -1.35 -22.52 27.42
C LYS A 261 -0.96 -21.26 26.66
N LEU A 262 0.33 -21.03 26.52
CA LEU A 262 0.90 -19.93 25.74
C LEU A 262 1.92 -20.50 24.77
N ASP A 263 1.57 -20.51 23.49
CA ASP A 263 2.37 -21.16 22.47
C ASP A 263 2.65 -20.20 21.30
N VAL A 264 3.85 -20.32 20.74
CA VAL A 264 4.26 -19.61 19.53
C VAL A 264 4.50 -20.61 18.41
N ALA A 265 3.83 -20.42 17.27
CA ALA A 265 3.88 -21.36 16.16
C ALA A 265 4.32 -20.68 14.86
N VAL A 266 5.20 -21.34 14.13
CA VAL A 266 5.45 -21.00 12.71
C VAL A 266 4.34 -21.64 11.87
N ILE A 267 3.62 -20.84 11.09
CA ILE A 267 2.43 -21.30 10.34
C ILE A 267 2.67 -22.56 9.52
N GLN A 268 3.81 -22.62 8.81
CA GLN A 268 4.17 -23.83 8.04
C GLN A 268 4.36 -25.07 8.91
N GLY A 269 4.60 -24.92 10.20
CA GLY A 269 4.70 -26.02 11.18
C GLY A 269 3.36 -26.58 11.62
N LEU A 270 2.27 -25.87 11.32
CA LEU A 270 0.89 -26.27 11.65
C LEU A 270 0.16 -26.93 10.46
N VAL A 271 0.75 -26.90 9.26
CA VAL A 271 0.17 -27.52 8.06
C VAL A 271 1.07 -28.65 7.61
N ARG A 272 0.54 -29.87 7.50
CA ARG A 272 1.22 -31.03 6.97
C ARG A 272 0.36 -31.68 5.89
N GLU A 273 0.90 -31.86 4.70
CA GLU A 273 0.20 -32.48 3.57
C GLU A 273 -1.19 -31.86 3.29
N GLY A 274 -1.32 -30.54 3.48
CA GLY A 274 -2.57 -29.80 3.32
C GLY A 274 -3.54 -29.90 4.50
N VAL A 275 -3.20 -30.64 5.56
CA VAL A 275 -4.03 -30.77 6.77
C VAL A 275 -3.49 -29.86 7.87
N VAL A 276 -4.37 -29.06 8.45
CA VAL A 276 -4.07 -28.19 9.58
C VAL A 276 -4.16 -28.97 10.87
N ASP A 277 -3.19 -28.76 11.75
CA ASP A 277 -3.13 -29.36 13.07
C ASP A 277 -4.32 -28.94 13.96
N ASP A 278 -5.00 -29.92 14.54
CA ASP A 278 -6.20 -29.71 15.38
C ASP A 278 -5.92 -28.90 16.66
N CYS A 279 -4.66 -28.80 17.09
CA CYS A 279 -4.30 -27.98 18.25
C CYS A 279 -4.69 -26.51 18.08
N VAL A 280 -4.79 -26.01 16.85
CA VAL A 280 -5.18 -24.62 16.55
C VAL A 280 -6.59 -24.29 17.06
N ALA A 281 -7.49 -25.27 17.14
CA ALA A 281 -8.85 -25.08 17.62
C ALA A 281 -8.97 -25.00 19.15
N GLN A 282 -7.90 -25.32 19.89
CA GLN A 282 -7.92 -25.44 21.37
C GLN A 282 -7.69 -24.11 22.10
N TYR A 283 -7.28 -23.06 21.40
CA TYR A 283 -6.97 -21.77 22.03
C TYR A 283 -8.16 -20.81 22.00
N GLY A 284 -8.31 -20.05 23.07
CA GLY A 284 -9.32 -19.00 23.17
C GLY A 284 -8.86 -17.66 22.56
N HIS A 285 -7.54 -17.47 22.41
CA HIS A 285 -6.96 -16.27 21.82
C HIS A 285 -5.93 -16.62 20.73
N LEU A 286 -6.11 -16.06 19.55
CA LEU A 286 -5.22 -16.18 18.41
C LEU A 286 -4.59 -14.83 18.08
N ILE A 287 -3.26 -14.78 18.02
CA ILE A 287 -2.51 -13.59 17.59
C ILE A 287 -1.77 -13.92 16.31
N VAL A 288 -1.91 -13.10 15.29
CA VAL A 288 -1.26 -13.25 13.99
C VAL A 288 -0.29 -12.10 13.76
N ASP A 289 1.01 -12.39 13.88
CA ASP A 289 2.04 -11.37 13.67
C ASP A 289 2.37 -11.18 12.20
N GLU A 290 2.60 -9.91 11.81
CA GLU A 290 2.86 -9.46 10.44
C GLU A 290 1.87 -10.09 9.45
N CYS A 291 0.57 -9.97 9.76
CA CYS A 291 -0.52 -10.62 9.04
C CYS A 291 -0.56 -10.27 7.54
N HIS A 292 0.11 -9.21 7.11
CA HIS A 292 0.23 -8.85 5.69
C HIS A 292 1.23 -9.71 4.90
N HIS A 293 2.19 -10.40 5.56
CA HIS A 293 3.18 -11.24 4.89
C HIS A 293 2.70 -12.67 4.61
N LEU A 294 1.57 -13.05 5.16
CA LEU A 294 1.11 -14.43 5.07
C LEU A 294 0.69 -14.76 3.63
N SER A 295 1.19 -15.87 3.11
CA SER A 295 0.69 -16.42 1.86
C SER A 295 -0.79 -16.75 2.06
N ALA A 296 -1.65 -16.21 1.20
CA ALA A 296 -3.10 -16.28 1.39
C ALA A 296 -3.60 -17.70 1.72
N HIS A 297 -3.10 -18.72 1.04
CA HIS A 297 -3.59 -20.09 1.18
C HIS A 297 -3.27 -20.74 2.55
N SER A 298 -2.01 -20.81 2.96
CA SER A 298 -1.64 -21.44 4.24
C SER A 298 -2.19 -20.67 5.45
N PHE A 299 -2.23 -19.34 5.36
CA PHE A 299 -2.80 -18.48 6.39
C PHE A 299 -4.28 -18.76 6.56
N GLU A 300 -5.01 -18.68 5.46
CA GLU A 300 -6.46 -18.88 5.45
C GLU A 300 -6.82 -20.24 6.02
N GLN A 301 -6.13 -21.32 5.61
CA GLN A 301 -6.37 -22.67 6.15
C GLN A 301 -6.23 -22.74 7.67
N VAL A 302 -5.16 -22.16 8.23
CA VAL A 302 -4.89 -22.21 9.69
C VAL A 302 -5.93 -21.38 10.45
N VAL A 303 -6.22 -20.15 9.99
CA VAL A 303 -7.14 -19.27 10.70
C VAL A 303 -8.59 -19.76 10.60
N ARG A 304 -8.98 -20.36 9.47
CA ARG A 304 -10.28 -20.99 9.30
C ARG A 304 -10.50 -22.20 10.22
N ARG A 305 -9.41 -22.89 10.64
CA ARG A 305 -9.49 -23.99 11.61
C ARG A 305 -9.58 -23.51 13.07
N ALA A 306 -9.10 -22.29 13.34
CA ALA A 306 -9.08 -21.73 14.69
C ALA A 306 -10.49 -21.37 15.17
N LYS A 307 -10.91 -21.90 16.31
CA LYS A 307 -12.20 -21.57 16.96
C LYS A 307 -12.07 -20.47 18.01
N ALA A 308 -10.89 -19.84 18.15
CA ALA A 308 -10.64 -18.84 19.18
C ALA A 308 -11.66 -17.71 19.20
N LYS A 309 -12.19 -17.36 20.36
CA LYS A 309 -13.07 -16.22 20.54
C LYS A 309 -12.36 -14.93 20.17
N PHE A 310 -11.12 -14.76 20.63
CA PHE A 310 -10.34 -13.56 20.39
C PHE A 310 -9.35 -13.76 19.24
N VAL A 311 -9.37 -12.85 18.25
CA VAL A 311 -8.41 -12.87 17.15
C VAL A 311 -7.81 -11.47 16.97
N LEU A 312 -6.48 -11.40 17.03
CA LEU A 312 -5.71 -10.17 16.87
C LEU A 312 -4.73 -10.28 15.72
N GLY A 313 -4.93 -9.50 14.66
CA GLY A 313 -3.93 -9.28 13.61
C GLY A 313 -3.00 -8.13 13.98
N LEU A 314 -1.68 -8.31 13.81
CA LEU A 314 -0.67 -7.28 13.97
C LEU A 314 -0.01 -7.01 12.62
N SER A 315 0.08 -5.76 12.21
CA SER A 315 0.75 -5.39 10.96
C SER A 315 1.39 -4.01 11.02
N ALA A 316 2.51 -3.83 10.34
CA ALA A 316 3.08 -2.51 10.07
C ALA A 316 2.38 -1.83 8.88
N THR A 317 1.91 -2.63 7.93
CA THR A 317 1.15 -2.18 6.75
C THR A 317 -0.07 -3.09 6.60
N VAL A 318 -1.24 -2.50 6.41
CA VAL A 318 -2.50 -3.25 6.27
C VAL A 318 -2.81 -3.60 4.82
N THR A 319 -2.08 -3.02 3.88
CA THR A 319 -2.19 -3.26 2.45
C THR A 319 -1.17 -4.29 1.98
N ARG A 320 -1.51 -5.06 0.96
CA ARG A 320 -0.63 -6.03 0.31
C ARG A 320 -0.33 -5.59 -1.11
N LYS A 321 0.92 -5.79 -1.54
CA LYS A 321 1.38 -5.48 -2.90
C LYS A 321 0.59 -6.22 -4.00
N ASP A 322 0.07 -7.40 -3.69
CA ASP A 322 -0.75 -8.22 -4.59
C ASP A 322 -2.25 -7.84 -4.57
N GLY A 323 -2.67 -6.95 -3.66
CA GLY A 323 -4.07 -6.55 -3.49
C GLY A 323 -4.96 -7.55 -2.75
N HIS A 324 -4.42 -8.63 -2.21
CA HIS A 324 -5.16 -9.66 -1.47
C HIS A 324 -5.36 -9.34 0.03
N HIS A 325 -5.15 -8.08 0.42
CA HIS A 325 -5.35 -7.63 1.80
C HIS A 325 -6.78 -7.79 2.35
N PRO A 326 -7.88 -7.79 1.55
CA PRO A 326 -9.21 -8.02 2.12
C PRO A 326 -9.34 -9.34 2.87
N ILE A 327 -8.58 -10.37 2.49
CA ILE A 327 -8.57 -11.68 3.20
C ILE A 327 -8.14 -11.49 4.66
N ILE A 328 -7.20 -10.60 4.94
CA ILE A 328 -6.73 -10.32 6.30
C ILE A 328 -7.88 -9.83 7.17
N PHE A 329 -8.66 -8.87 6.65
CA PHE A 329 -9.80 -8.29 7.38
C PHE A 329 -10.95 -9.27 7.50
N MET A 330 -11.21 -10.07 6.46
CA MET A 330 -12.22 -11.12 6.50
C MET A 330 -11.89 -12.19 7.55
N GLN A 331 -10.61 -12.46 7.82
CA GLN A 331 -10.19 -13.47 8.79
C GLN A 331 -9.93 -12.91 10.19
N CYS A 332 -9.24 -11.76 10.30
CA CYS A 332 -8.85 -11.18 11.60
C CYS A 332 -9.82 -10.11 12.11
N GLY A 333 -10.75 -9.64 11.29
CA GLY A 333 -11.61 -8.49 11.59
C GLY A 333 -11.06 -7.17 11.07
N PRO A 334 -11.83 -6.07 11.19
CA PRO A 334 -11.44 -4.76 10.69
C PRO A 334 -10.28 -4.16 11.50
N VAL A 335 -9.68 -3.09 10.97
CA VAL A 335 -8.66 -2.30 11.68
C VAL A 335 -9.33 -1.56 12.83
N ARG A 336 -9.00 -1.93 14.07
CA ARG A 336 -9.53 -1.31 15.30
C ARG A 336 -8.73 -0.10 15.75
N HIS A 337 -7.44 -0.12 15.47
CA HIS A 337 -6.56 1.00 15.77
C HIS A 337 -5.48 1.14 14.72
N ARG A 338 -5.30 2.38 14.25
CA ARG A 338 -4.25 2.74 13.29
C ARG A 338 -3.35 3.81 13.90
N VAL A 339 -2.07 3.51 13.98
CA VAL A 339 -1.06 4.45 14.46
C VAL A 339 -0.64 5.37 13.33
N ASN A 340 -0.74 6.68 13.55
CA ASN A 340 -0.23 7.68 12.62
C ASN A 340 1.30 7.71 12.68
N ALA A 341 1.95 7.22 11.62
CA ALA A 341 3.41 7.12 11.54
C ALA A 341 4.11 8.46 11.67
N LYS A 342 3.56 9.52 11.08
CA LYS A 342 4.11 10.88 11.13
C LYS A 342 4.02 11.49 12.54
N ALA A 343 2.87 11.33 13.20
CA ALA A 343 2.70 11.77 14.58
C ALA A 343 3.61 11.00 15.55
N GLU A 344 3.81 9.69 15.32
CA GLU A 344 4.73 8.88 16.11
C GLU A 344 6.20 9.30 15.88
N ALA A 345 6.57 9.64 14.65
CA ALA A 345 7.91 10.13 14.33
C ALA A 345 8.20 11.48 15.02
N SER A 346 7.26 12.43 14.99
CA SER A 346 7.44 13.75 15.61
C SER A 346 7.57 13.73 17.15
N ARG A 347 7.17 12.64 17.80
CA ARG A 347 7.30 12.47 19.27
C ARG A 347 8.63 11.87 19.70
N ARG A 348 9.43 11.37 18.75
CA ARG A 348 10.72 10.76 19.07
C ARG A 348 11.76 11.82 19.37
N PRO A 349 12.74 11.54 20.27
CA PRO A 349 13.74 12.50 20.69
C PRO A 349 14.89 12.68 19.68
N PHE A 350 14.65 12.39 18.40
CA PHE A 350 15.63 12.53 17.33
C PHE A 350 14.98 12.98 16.03
N GLU A 351 15.73 13.71 15.22
CA GLU A 351 15.30 14.19 13.91
C GLU A 351 15.29 13.07 12.87
N HIS A 352 14.43 13.23 11.85
CA HIS A 352 14.29 12.28 10.76
C HIS A 352 14.59 12.97 9.44
N SER A 353 15.71 12.63 8.81
CA SER A 353 16.14 13.24 7.56
C SER A 353 16.40 12.24 6.44
N VAL A 354 16.09 12.61 5.21
CA VAL A 354 16.50 11.91 3.99
C VAL A 354 17.49 12.79 3.25
N LEU A 355 18.69 12.29 3.02
CA LEU A 355 19.69 12.93 2.20
C LEU A 355 19.68 12.30 0.82
N VAL A 356 19.20 13.06 -0.16
CA VAL A 356 19.14 12.60 -1.55
C VAL A 356 20.50 12.79 -2.20
N ARG A 357 21.00 11.74 -2.85
CA ARG A 357 22.19 11.72 -3.68
C ARG A 357 21.80 11.45 -5.12
N SER A 358 21.73 12.45 -5.96
CA SER A 358 21.56 12.25 -7.39
C SER A 358 22.81 11.62 -8.00
N THR A 359 22.62 10.70 -8.94
CA THR A 359 23.71 10.00 -9.63
C THR A 359 23.69 10.33 -11.13
N PRO A 360 24.86 10.30 -11.81
CA PRO A 360 24.93 10.49 -13.27
C PRO A 360 24.57 9.22 -14.04
N PHE A 361 24.07 8.19 -13.38
CA PHE A 361 23.76 6.89 -13.97
C PHE A 361 22.86 7.00 -15.21
N GLN A 362 23.23 6.27 -16.26
CA GLN A 362 22.46 6.10 -17.48
C GLN A 362 22.34 4.59 -17.79
N ALA A 363 21.15 4.14 -18.17
CA ALA A 363 20.98 2.75 -18.55
C ALA A 363 21.72 2.46 -19.86
N ILE A 364 22.49 1.40 -19.89
CA ILE A 364 23.25 0.94 -21.06
C ILE A 364 22.37 0.04 -21.92
N THR A 365 21.53 -0.74 -21.28
CA THR A 365 20.68 -1.74 -21.94
C THR A 365 19.49 -1.06 -22.63
N PRO A 366 19.28 -1.30 -23.95
CA PRO A 366 18.11 -0.78 -24.66
C PRO A 366 16.80 -1.26 -24.04
N SER A 367 15.75 -0.45 -24.12
CA SER A 367 14.41 -0.84 -23.66
C SER A 367 13.94 -2.11 -24.37
N VAL A 368 13.63 -3.16 -23.62
CA VAL A 368 13.18 -4.46 -24.12
C VAL A 368 11.64 -4.51 -24.03
N ALA A 369 11.00 -5.18 -24.98
CA ALA A 369 9.54 -5.30 -25.02
C ALA A 369 8.93 -5.96 -23.75
N ASP A 370 9.70 -6.82 -23.06
CA ASP A 370 9.31 -7.42 -21.79
C ASP A 370 9.78 -6.54 -20.60
N LYS A 371 8.84 -5.87 -19.95
CA LYS A 371 9.08 -5.00 -18.80
C LYS A 371 9.80 -5.69 -17.63
N ARG A 372 9.65 -7.00 -17.47
CA ARG A 372 10.31 -7.74 -16.39
C ARG A 372 11.78 -7.98 -16.71
N MET A 373 12.10 -8.30 -17.96
CA MET A 373 13.48 -8.43 -18.40
C MET A 373 14.18 -7.07 -18.41
N GLU A 374 13.49 -6.02 -18.86
CA GLU A 374 13.98 -4.64 -18.81
C GLU A 374 14.36 -4.24 -17.37
N PHE A 375 13.50 -4.53 -16.40
CA PHE A 375 13.75 -4.23 -14.99
C PHE A 375 14.95 -4.99 -14.42
N GLN A 376 15.11 -6.27 -14.76
CA GLN A 376 16.27 -7.06 -14.32
C GLN A 376 17.57 -6.59 -14.94
N ALA A 377 17.57 -6.25 -16.21
CA ALA A 377 18.73 -5.71 -16.92
C ALA A 377 19.15 -4.36 -16.34
N LEU A 378 18.18 -3.46 -16.08
CA LEU A 378 18.42 -2.17 -15.43
C LEU A 378 19.07 -2.31 -14.04
N TYR A 379 18.65 -3.30 -13.25
CA TYR A 379 19.32 -3.59 -11.97
C TYR A 379 20.73 -4.13 -12.15
N GLY A 380 20.97 -4.90 -13.22
CA GLY A 380 22.32 -5.33 -13.63
C GLY A 380 23.22 -4.13 -13.93
N ASP A 381 22.73 -3.18 -14.72
CA ASP A 381 23.47 -1.95 -15.07
C ASP A 381 23.79 -1.11 -13.84
N LEU A 382 22.81 -0.94 -12.90
CA LEU A 382 23.02 -0.23 -11.63
C LEU A 382 24.11 -0.87 -10.76
N ILE A 383 24.15 -2.20 -10.69
CA ILE A 383 25.16 -2.96 -9.94
C ILE A 383 26.53 -2.87 -10.63
N ALA A 384 26.55 -2.81 -11.94
CA ALA A 384 27.78 -2.71 -12.72
C ALA A 384 28.45 -1.32 -12.64
N ASP A 385 27.67 -0.25 -12.39
CA ASP A 385 28.16 1.13 -12.37
C ASP A 385 29.17 1.37 -11.23
N GLU A 386 30.44 1.42 -11.60
CA GLU A 386 31.55 1.64 -10.65
C GLU A 386 31.54 3.04 -10.00
N SER A 387 31.13 4.07 -10.75
CA SER A 387 31.11 5.45 -10.25
C SER A 387 30.05 5.61 -9.16
N ARG A 388 28.89 5.03 -9.39
CA ARG A 388 27.79 4.98 -8.43
C ARG A 388 28.17 4.18 -7.16
N ASN A 389 28.76 3.01 -7.32
CA ASN A 389 29.17 2.17 -6.22
C ASN A 389 30.27 2.82 -5.38
N ARG A 390 31.23 3.49 -6.02
CA ARG A 390 32.27 4.28 -5.34
C ARG A 390 31.66 5.39 -4.49
N ARG A 391 30.72 6.15 -5.06
CA ARG A 391 30.01 7.21 -4.34
C ARG A 391 29.27 6.68 -3.12
N ILE A 392 28.56 5.54 -3.25
CA ILE A 392 27.90 4.89 -2.13
C ILE A 392 28.91 4.55 -1.02
N CYS A 393 30.04 3.96 -1.38
CA CYS A 393 31.05 3.57 -0.40
C CYS A 393 31.73 4.78 0.27
N GLU A 394 31.96 5.87 -0.46
CA GLU A 394 32.46 7.12 0.09
C GLU A 394 31.51 7.73 1.12
N ASP A 395 30.23 7.85 0.78
CA ASP A 395 29.18 8.33 1.70
C ASP A 395 29.07 7.44 2.96
N VAL A 396 29.22 6.12 2.83
CA VAL A 396 29.22 5.19 3.96
C VAL A 396 30.43 5.41 4.86
N ILE A 397 31.62 5.55 4.29
CA ILE A 397 32.86 5.78 5.05
C ILE A 397 32.75 7.12 5.78
N GLU A 398 32.30 8.17 5.12
CA GLU A 398 32.07 9.48 5.73
C GLU A 398 31.11 9.40 6.93
N ALA A 399 30.02 8.66 6.79
CA ALA A 399 29.06 8.45 7.89
C ALA A 399 29.70 7.69 9.06
N VAL A 400 30.50 6.65 8.79
CA VAL A 400 31.24 5.89 9.83
C VAL A 400 32.23 6.79 10.55
N GLN A 401 33.01 7.59 9.83
CA GLN A 401 33.96 8.53 10.39
C GLN A 401 33.28 9.64 11.22
N ALA A 402 32.05 10.01 10.87
CA ALA A 402 31.23 10.91 11.66
C ALA A 402 30.60 10.23 12.92
N GLY A 403 31.01 9.00 13.25
CA GLY A 403 30.56 8.27 14.42
C GLY A 403 29.14 7.67 14.30
N ARG A 404 28.58 7.59 13.08
CA ARG A 404 27.27 7.03 12.83
C ARG A 404 27.31 5.48 12.75
N SER A 405 26.16 4.86 12.93
CA SER A 405 25.98 3.41 12.84
C SER A 405 25.18 3.04 11.58
N PRO A 406 25.82 2.94 10.40
CA PRO A 406 25.12 2.73 9.15
C PRO A 406 24.70 1.28 8.91
N LEU A 407 23.53 1.17 8.27
CA LEU A 407 23.02 -0.02 7.61
C LEU A 407 23.03 0.21 6.09
N VAL A 408 23.84 -0.56 5.37
CA VAL A 408 23.90 -0.55 3.91
C VAL A 408 22.98 -1.63 3.37
N LEU A 409 21.93 -1.24 2.67
CA LEU A 409 20.87 -2.14 2.24
C LEU A 409 20.85 -2.29 0.72
N THR A 410 20.90 -3.52 0.26
CA THR A 410 20.72 -3.90 -1.15
C THR A 410 19.73 -5.05 -1.30
N GLU A 411 19.13 -5.19 -2.49
CA GLU A 411 18.22 -6.32 -2.81
C GLU A 411 18.93 -7.51 -3.45
N ARG A 412 20.24 -7.39 -3.76
CA ARG A 412 20.99 -8.34 -4.54
C ARG A 412 22.28 -8.77 -3.82
N ASN A 413 22.56 -10.09 -3.83
CA ASN A 413 23.76 -10.64 -3.22
C ASN A 413 25.04 -10.26 -3.95
N ASP A 414 25.04 -10.21 -5.29
CA ASP A 414 26.16 -9.76 -6.12
C ASP A 414 26.55 -8.30 -5.81
N HIS A 415 25.55 -7.43 -5.63
CA HIS A 415 25.80 -6.06 -5.21
C HIS A 415 26.32 -5.96 -3.77
N LEU A 416 25.78 -6.77 -2.86
CA LEU A 416 26.25 -6.87 -1.47
C LEU A 416 27.71 -7.25 -1.40
N GLU A 417 28.14 -8.24 -2.18
CA GLU A 417 29.53 -8.70 -2.26
C GLU A 417 30.44 -7.62 -2.85
N LYS A 418 29.98 -6.93 -3.90
CA LYS A 418 30.72 -5.81 -4.53
C LYS A 418 30.94 -4.67 -3.55
N LEU A 419 29.88 -4.17 -2.89
CA LEU A 419 30.03 -3.10 -1.88
C LEU A 419 30.88 -3.57 -0.68
N GLY A 420 30.72 -4.83 -0.27
CA GLY A 420 31.52 -5.44 0.79
C GLY A 420 33.02 -5.42 0.48
N SER A 421 33.43 -5.74 -0.75
CA SER A 421 34.83 -5.72 -1.16
C SER A 421 35.49 -4.34 -1.05
N TYR A 422 34.69 -3.27 -1.17
CA TYR A 422 35.17 -1.89 -0.99
C TYR A 422 35.21 -1.45 0.48
N LEU A 423 34.24 -1.87 1.30
CA LEU A 423 34.02 -1.37 2.65
C LEU A 423 34.81 -2.16 3.71
N VAL A 424 34.90 -3.49 3.57
CA VAL A 424 35.59 -4.37 4.55
C VAL A 424 37.05 -3.95 4.80
N PRO A 425 37.87 -3.56 3.80
CA PRO A 425 39.23 -3.10 4.04
C PRO A 425 39.34 -1.74 4.71
N LYS A 426 38.27 -0.91 4.71
CA LYS A 426 38.30 0.51 5.09
C LYS A 426 37.55 0.81 6.39
N VAL A 427 36.74 -0.11 6.89
CA VAL A 427 35.97 0.06 8.12
C VAL A 427 36.37 -1.01 9.12
N ARG A 428 36.65 -0.63 10.34
CA ARG A 428 37.18 -1.53 11.38
C ARG A 428 36.29 -2.76 11.63
N HIS A 429 34.98 -2.58 11.66
CA HIS A 429 33.99 -3.67 11.80
C HIS A 429 32.96 -3.58 10.69
N ALA A 430 33.12 -4.38 9.65
CA ALA A 430 32.17 -4.51 8.57
C ALA A 430 31.48 -5.88 8.64
N VAL A 431 30.22 -5.88 9.06
CA VAL A 431 29.43 -7.11 9.27
C VAL A 431 28.48 -7.34 8.10
N VAL A 432 28.58 -8.50 7.44
CA VAL A 432 27.78 -8.83 6.27
C VAL A 432 26.68 -9.83 6.61
N LEU A 433 25.44 -9.43 6.37
CA LEU A 433 24.22 -10.19 6.66
C LEU A 433 23.50 -10.58 5.37
N LYS A 434 23.52 -11.84 5.00
CA LYS A 434 22.84 -12.33 3.79
C LYS A 434 21.87 -13.46 4.06
N GLY A 435 20.89 -13.63 3.17
CA GLY A 435 19.97 -14.77 3.25
C GLY A 435 20.70 -16.11 3.12
N GLY A 436 20.13 -17.18 3.69
CA GLY A 436 20.68 -18.52 3.60
C GLY A 436 21.72 -18.89 4.67
N MET A 437 22.11 -17.96 5.54
CA MET A 437 23.03 -18.26 6.66
C MET A 437 22.44 -19.27 7.65
N GLY A 438 23.25 -20.26 8.04
CA GLY A 438 22.88 -21.25 9.05
C GLY A 438 22.71 -20.65 10.45
N LYS A 439 22.11 -21.44 11.37
CA LYS A 439 21.85 -20.98 12.76
C LYS A 439 23.12 -20.58 13.48
N LYS A 440 24.16 -21.42 13.43
CA LYS A 440 25.45 -21.18 14.09
C LYS A 440 26.12 -19.90 13.61
N GLN A 441 26.06 -19.63 12.30
CA GLN A 441 26.64 -18.44 11.70
C GLN A 441 25.90 -17.17 12.14
N ARG A 442 24.55 -17.21 12.23
CA ARG A 442 23.76 -16.10 12.75
C ARG A 442 24.02 -15.81 14.21
N GLU A 443 24.16 -16.86 15.04
CA GLU A 443 24.50 -16.72 16.46
C GLU A 443 25.90 -16.13 16.64
N ALA A 444 26.86 -16.56 15.83
CA ALA A 444 28.22 -15.98 15.84
C ALA A 444 28.23 -14.50 15.47
N ILE A 445 27.50 -14.11 14.42
CA ILE A 445 27.39 -12.71 14.01
C ILE A 445 26.65 -11.88 15.08
N ALA A 446 25.61 -12.41 15.69
CA ALA A 446 24.91 -11.72 16.78
C ALA A 446 25.83 -11.50 18.00
N ALA A 447 26.66 -12.50 18.33
CA ALA A 447 27.66 -12.37 19.38
C ALA A 447 28.76 -11.36 19.01
N GLU A 448 29.22 -11.36 17.76
CA GLU A 448 30.16 -10.37 17.22
C GLU A 448 29.60 -8.93 17.34
N LEU A 449 28.39 -8.70 16.85
CA LEU A 449 27.70 -7.41 16.96
C LEU A 449 27.52 -6.94 18.41
N ALA A 450 27.21 -7.87 19.32
CA ALA A 450 27.08 -7.57 20.73
C ALA A 450 28.43 -7.24 21.42
N ALA A 451 29.53 -7.83 20.94
CA ALA A 451 30.86 -7.59 21.46
C ALA A 451 31.50 -6.25 20.99
N ILE A 452 30.99 -5.66 19.90
CA ILE A 452 31.48 -4.37 19.40
C ILE A 452 31.07 -3.26 20.36
N SER A 453 32.07 -2.57 20.92
CA SER A 453 31.85 -1.41 21.80
C SER A 453 30.97 -0.33 21.13
N PRO A 454 30.10 0.35 21.88
CA PRO A 454 29.29 1.46 21.34
C PRO A 454 30.08 2.58 20.66
N ASP A 455 31.32 2.80 21.07
CA ASP A 455 32.18 3.86 20.55
C ASP A 455 33.06 3.42 19.38
N THR A 456 32.93 2.17 18.95
CA THR A 456 33.76 1.62 17.87
C THR A 456 33.04 1.74 16.53
N GLU A 457 33.79 2.17 15.51
CA GLU A 457 33.33 2.22 14.12
C GLU A 457 32.82 0.88 13.62
N ARG A 458 31.64 0.90 13.02
CA ARG A 458 31.04 -0.30 12.42
C ARG A 458 30.13 0.06 11.26
N VAL A 459 29.99 -0.89 10.34
CA VAL A 459 28.99 -0.85 9.26
C VAL A 459 28.32 -2.23 9.16
N ILE A 460 27.03 -2.23 8.94
CA ILE A 460 26.28 -3.44 8.66
C ILE A 460 25.85 -3.41 7.20
N LEU A 461 26.26 -4.41 6.42
CA LEU A 461 25.82 -4.63 5.06
C LEU A 461 24.78 -5.76 5.05
N ALA A 462 23.63 -5.53 4.45
CA ALA A 462 22.57 -6.55 4.48
C ALA A 462 21.73 -6.56 3.21
N THR A 463 21.11 -7.73 2.92
CA THR A 463 20.06 -7.81 1.93
C THR A 463 18.71 -7.41 2.55
N GLY A 464 17.84 -6.74 1.77
CA GLY A 464 16.53 -6.29 2.21
C GLY A 464 15.70 -7.40 2.84
N ARG A 465 15.77 -8.60 2.27
CA ARG A 465 15.07 -9.78 2.81
C ARG A 465 15.54 -10.17 4.22
N TYR A 466 16.79 -9.94 4.57
CA TYR A 466 17.30 -10.24 5.90
C TYR A 466 16.87 -9.20 6.93
N VAL A 467 16.97 -7.92 6.56
CA VAL A 467 16.65 -6.79 7.46
C VAL A 467 15.15 -6.62 7.64
N GLY A 468 14.35 -6.83 6.59
CA GLY A 468 12.90 -6.67 6.63
C GLY A 468 12.24 -7.52 7.71
N GLU A 469 12.80 -8.66 8.06
CA GLU A 469 12.16 -9.65 8.87
C GLU A 469 13.06 -10.15 10.04
N GLY A 470 12.98 -9.45 11.16
CA GLY A 470 13.53 -9.93 12.43
C GLY A 470 14.93 -9.45 12.82
N PHE A 471 15.61 -8.63 12.00
CA PHE A 471 16.85 -7.98 12.44
C PHE A 471 16.53 -6.77 13.32
N ASP A 472 17.20 -6.66 14.48
CA ASP A 472 16.95 -5.61 15.45
C ASP A 472 18.25 -5.13 16.10
N ASP A 473 18.64 -3.89 15.85
CA ASP A 473 19.78 -3.24 16.49
C ASP A 473 19.42 -1.77 16.79
N ALA A 474 19.34 -1.43 18.06
CA ALA A 474 18.93 -0.10 18.52
C ALA A 474 19.92 1.00 18.15
N ARG A 475 21.19 0.69 17.90
CA ARG A 475 22.24 1.67 17.58
C ARG A 475 22.14 2.20 16.15
N LEU A 476 21.42 1.51 15.24
CA LEU A 476 21.30 1.94 13.85
C LEU A 476 20.65 3.33 13.76
N ASP A 477 21.34 4.25 13.15
CA ASP A 477 20.89 5.64 12.96
C ASP A 477 20.96 6.11 11.50
N THR A 478 21.61 5.36 10.62
CA THR A 478 21.75 5.71 9.21
C THR A 478 21.43 4.52 8.31
N LEU A 479 20.65 4.77 7.27
CA LEU A 479 20.27 3.77 6.26
C LEU A 479 20.76 4.23 4.88
N PHE A 480 21.47 3.37 4.18
CA PHE A 480 21.87 3.57 2.79
C PHE A 480 21.02 2.66 1.89
N LEU A 481 20.11 3.26 1.12
CA LEU A 481 19.31 2.55 0.11
C LEU A 481 20.09 2.49 -1.19
N THR A 482 20.85 1.44 -1.39
CA THR A 482 21.79 1.34 -2.51
C THR A 482 21.16 0.91 -3.84
N LEU A 483 19.96 0.32 -3.80
CA LEU A 483 19.14 0.00 -4.97
C LEU A 483 17.73 0.57 -4.82
N PRO A 484 17.08 0.93 -5.94
CA PRO A 484 15.75 1.51 -5.90
C PRO A 484 14.70 0.56 -5.32
N VAL A 485 13.93 1.02 -4.35
CA VAL A 485 12.76 0.35 -3.80
C VAL A 485 11.54 1.20 -4.15
N SER A 486 10.47 0.59 -4.63
CA SER A 486 9.30 1.33 -5.09
C SER A 486 8.09 1.23 -4.18
N TRP A 487 8.06 0.26 -3.25
CA TRP A 487 6.91 0.03 -2.40
C TRP A 487 7.03 0.72 -1.05
N HIS A 488 6.03 1.55 -0.74
CA HIS A 488 5.92 2.31 0.51
C HIS A 488 6.05 1.43 1.77
N GLY A 489 5.38 0.27 1.82
CA GLY A 489 5.47 -0.66 2.95
C GLY A 489 6.89 -1.16 3.23
N THR A 490 7.69 -1.38 2.19
CA THR A 490 9.11 -1.78 2.33
C THR A 490 9.94 -0.64 2.93
N ILE A 491 9.71 0.60 2.48
CA ILE A 491 10.38 1.79 3.03
C ILE A 491 10.04 1.96 4.50
N ALA A 492 8.76 1.86 4.88
CA ALA A 492 8.31 1.97 6.25
C ALA A 492 8.94 0.89 7.17
N GLN A 493 9.12 -0.34 6.65
CA GLN A 493 9.81 -1.40 7.38
C GLN A 493 11.30 -1.11 7.59
N TYR A 494 12.00 -0.66 6.54
CA TYR A 494 13.43 -0.38 6.61
C TYR A 494 13.72 0.85 7.48
N ALA A 495 13.02 1.95 7.26
CA ALA A 495 13.09 3.14 8.08
C ALA A 495 12.75 2.86 9.54
N GLY A 496 11.75 2.01 9.78
CA GLY A 496 11.36 1.60 11.12
C GLY A 496 12.45 0.89 11.93
N ARG A 497 13.48 0.32 11.27
CA ARG A 497 14.64 -0.25 11.98
C ARG A 497 15.50 0.82 12.63
N LEU A 498 15.52 2.02 12.07
CA LEU A 498 16.24 3.16 12.66
C LEU A 498 15.48 3.78 13.86
N HIS A 499 14.20 3.53 13.97
CA HIS A 499 13.32 4.20 14.94
C HIS A 499 13.39 3.63 16.37
N ARG A 500 14.28 2.67 16.65
CA ARG A 500 14.53 2.19 18.00
C ARG A 500 15.15 3.29 18.86
N LEU A 501 14.65 3.44 20.07
CA LEU A 501 15.23 4.38 21.02
C LEU A 501 16.64 3.92 21.43
N TYR A 502 17.57 4.84 21.43
CA TYR A 502 18.94 4.66 21.90
C TYR A 502 19.45 6.01 22.41
N ASP A 503 20.03 6.05 23.58
CA ASP A 503 20.32 7.29 24.33
C ASP A 503 21.25 8.27 23.57
N ARG A 504 22.12 7.74 22.71
CA ARG A 504 23.08 8.56 21.92
C ARG A 504 22.51 9.02 20.59
N LYS A 505 21.32 8.59 20.20
CA LYS A 505 20.72 8.89 18.91
C LYS A 505 20.06 10.26 18.92
N ARG A 506 20.57 11.18 18.11
CA ARG A 506 20.02 12.55 17.95
C ARG A 506 19.32 12.74 16.60
N GLU A 507 19.70 11.96 15.60
CA GLU A 507 19.18 12.03 14.25
C GLU A 507 19.15 10.63 13.64
N VAL A 508 18.12 10.34 12.87
CA VAL A 508 18.08 9.18 11.96
C VAL A 508 18.11 9.67 10.52
N ARG A 509 19.00 9.12 9.71
CA ARG A 509 19.27 9.58 8.35
C ARG A 509 19.13 8.46 7.34
N ILE A 510 18.46 8.74 6.23
CA ILE A 510 18.39 7.85 5.07
C ILE A 510 19.17 8.51 3.92
N TYR A 511 20.10 7.78 3.33
CA TYR A 511 20.73 8.14 2.06
C TYR A 511 19.97 7.44 0.94
N ASP A 512 19.39 8.22 0.03
CA ASP A 512 18.66 7.73 -1.14
C ASP A 512 19.41 8.16 -2.42
N TYR A 513 19.82 7.17 -3.21
CA TYR A 513 20.52 7.41 -4.47
C TYR A 513 19.50 7.51 -5.60
N ALA A 514 19.29 8.75 -6.08
CA ALA A 514 18.32 9.10 -7.10
C ALA A 514 18.91 9.06 -8.50
N ASP A 515 18.60 8.03 -9.26
CA ASP A 515 19.07 7.80 -10.63
C ASP A 515 18.09 8.46 -11.63
N LEU A 516 18.07 9.79 -11.71
CA LEU A 516 17.02 10.59 -12.35
C LEU A 516 17.03 10.57 -13.88
N ASN A 517 18.16 10.21 -14.49
CA ASN A 517 18.30 10.15 -15.95
C ASN A 517 17.51 8.98 -16.58
N VAL A 518 17.04 8.03 -15.76
CA VAL A 518 16.24 6.90 -16.20
C VAL A 518 14.78 7.12 -15.78
N PRO A 519 13.83 7.31 -16.70
CA PRO A 519 12.45 7.68 -16.36
C PRO A 519 11.74 6.71 -15.41
N MET A 520 12.05 5.41 -15.48
CA MET A 520 11.51 4.41 -14.56
C MET A 520 12.03 4.63 -13.13
N LEU A 521 13.33 4.89 -12.97
CA LEU A 521 13.95 5.09 -11.66
C LEU A 521 13.56 6.43 -11.05
N ALA A 522 13.38 7.46 -11.87
CA ALA A 522 12.84 8.75 -11.45
C ALA A 522 11.43 8.62 -10.87
N ARG A 523 10.53 7.87 -11.50
CA ARG A 523 9.20 7.56 -10.96
C ARG A 523 9.27 6.76 -9.66
N MET A 524 10.19 5.81 -9.55
CA MET A 524 10.39 5.05 -8.31
C MET A 524 10.90 5.95 -7.19
N PHE A 525 11.75 6.93 -7.51
CA PHE A 525 12.22 7.93 -6.55
C PHE A 525 11.07 8.82 -6.06
N ASP A 526 10.22 9.35 -6.95
CA ASP A 526 9.04 10.14 -6.58
C ASP A 526 8.12 9.37 -5.60
N ARG A 527 7.92 8.07 -5.82
CA ARG A 527 7.18 7.21 -4.88
C ARG A 527 7.87 7.07 -3.53
N ARG A 528 9.20 6.95 -3.52
CA ARG A 528 9.96 6.90 -2.27
C ARG A 528 9.83 8.20 -1.47
N CYS A 529 9.88 9.35 -2.13
CA CYS A 529 9.70 10.65 -1.48
C CYS A 529 8.37 10.73 -0.73
N ARG A 530 7.27 10.31 -1.37
CA ARG A 530 5.96 10.22 -0.70
C ARG A 530 5.98 9.25 0.49
N GLY A 531 6.66 8.13 0.35
CA GLY A 531 6.83 7.16 1.43
C GLY A 531 7.61 7.73 2.63
N TYR A 532 8.64 8.52 2.39
CA TYR A 532 9.41 9.19 3.45
C TYR A 532 8.56 10.22 4.20
N GLU A 533 7.82 11.05 3.47
CA GLU A 533 6.90 12.03 4.07
C GLU A 533 5.82 11.37 4.93
N ALA A 534 5.26 10.25 4.44
CA ALA A 534 4.23 9.50 5.16
C ALA A 534 4.73 8.92 6.50
N VAL A 535 6.03 8.60 6.60
CA VAL A 535 6.65 8.13 7.85
C VAL A 535 7.35 9.23 8.64
N GLY A 536 7.22 10.50 8.22
CA GLY A 536 7.63 11.68 8.99
C GLY A 536 9.07 12.12 8.79
N TYR A 537 9.72 11.76 7.67
CA TYR A 537 11.06 12.25 7.32
C TYR A 537 11.01 13.58 6.56
N SER A 538 11.94 14.46 6.84
CA SER A 538 12.24 15.65 6.04
C SER A 538 13.25 15.29 4.94
N ILE A 539 13.01 15.75 3.71
CA ILE A 539 13.89 15.46 2.58
C ILE A 539 14.85 16.64 2.38
N SER A 540 16.16 16.37 2.42
CA SER A 540 17.21 17.35 2.21
C SER A 540 17.98 17.04 0.93
N LEU A 541 18.12 18.07 0.09
CA LEU A 541 18.92 18.05 -1.13
C LEU A 541 20.08 19.04 -0.98
N PRO A 542 21.32 18.58 -0.73
CA PRO A 542 22.47 19.48 -0.73
C PRO A 542 22.76 19.97 -2.15
N ALA A 543 23.07 21.25 -2.29
CA ALA A 543 23.34 21.90 -3.57
C ALA A 543 24.43 21.22 -4.43
N SER A 544 25.44 20.63 -3.78
CA SER A 544 26.52 19.90 -4.44
C SER A 544 26.16 18.49 -4.92
N ALA A 545 24.95 18.03 -4.65
CA ALA A 545 24.58 16.61 -4.81
C ALA A 545 23.69 16.33 -6.02
N VAL A 546 23.34 17.33 -6.84
CA VAL A 546 22.47 17.15 -8.01
C VAL A 546 23.31 17.23 -9.28
N PRO A 547 23.79 16.11 -9.86
CA PRO A 547 24.46 16.14 -11.16
C PRO A 547 23.55 16.75 -12.21
N GLY A 548 24.10 17.68 -13.01
CA GLY A 548 23.32 18.47 -13.96
C GLY A 548 22.61 19.68 -13.35
N TRP A 549 22.71 19.92 -12.04
CA TRP A 549 22.31 21.19 -11.46
C TRP A 549 23.36 22.23 -11.81
N PRO A 550 23.01 23.36 -12.45
CA PRO A 550 23.98 24.39 -12.80
C PRO A 550 24.65 24.93 -11.53
N ALA A 551 25.99 25.02 -11.56
CA ALA A 551 26.78 25.38 -10.39
C ALA A 551 26.55 26.81 -9.88
N ASP A 552 25.99 27.65 -10.73
CA ASP A 552 25.64 29.06 -10.49
C ASP A 552 24.19 29.26 -10.05
N VAL A 553 23.38 28.19 -10.07
CA VAL A 553 21.96 28.25 -9.65
C VAL A 553 21.81 27.88 -8.19
N LEU A 554 21.43 28.85 -7.37
CA LEU A 554 21.15 28.64 -5.95
C LEU A 554 19.88 27.78 -5.76
N LEU A 555 20.01 26.82 -4.86
CA LEU A 555 18.85 26.04 -4.41
C LEU A 555 17.83 26.96 -3.74
N PRO A 556 16.52 26.78 -4.01
CA PRO A 556 15.48 27.57 -3.36
C PRO A 556 15.52 27.38 -1.85
N SER A 557 15.41 28.47 -1.09
CA SER A 557 15.26 28.39 0.34
C SER A 557 13.90 27.82 0.74
N GLU A 558 13.82 27.13 1.86
CA GLU A 558 12.57 26.53 2.35
C GLU A 558 11.37 27.50 2.40
N PRO A 559 11.51 28.77 2.83
CA PRO A 559 10.42 29.74 2.76
C PRO A 559 10.00 30.13 1.34
N GLU A 560 10.90 30.06 0.35
CA GLU A 560 10.65 30.51 -1.01
C GLU A 560 9.79 29.50 -1.79
N TRP A 561 10.13 28.21 -1.78
CA TRP A 561 9.35 27.20 -2.47
C TRP A 561 8.01 26.90 -1.75
N LYS A 562 7.93 27.07 -0.42
CA LYS A 562 6.67 26.97 0.32
C LYS A 562 5.67 28.08 -0.02
N ARG A 563 6.14 29.28 -0.36
CA ARG A 563 5.27 30.40 -0.72
C ARG A 563 4.78 30.30 -2.17
N ASP A 564 5.65 29.93 -3.08
CA ASP A 564 5.31 29.89 -4.49
C ASP A 564 6.11 28.81 -5.23
N TYR A 565 5.54 27.59 -5.21
CA TYR A 565 6.09 26.40 -5.87
C TYR A 565 6.39 26.66 -7.36
N ALA A 566 5.47 27.26 -8.05
CA ALA A 566 5.53 27.36 -9.50
C ALA A 566 6.37 28.56 -9.97
N ALA A 567 6.42 29.65 -9.21
CA ALA A 567 7.42 30.67 -9.45
C ALA A 567 8.84 30.11 -9.25
N THR A 568 9.00 29.25 -8.26
CA THR A 568 10.25 28.56 -8.00
C THR A 568 10.64 27.64 -9.16
N VAL A 569 9.74 26.79 -9.66
CA VAL A 569 10.01 25.94 -10.84
C VAL A 569 10.32 26.78 -12.07
N ARG A 570 9.55 27.85 -12.33
CA ARG A 570 9.79 28.76 -13.48
C ARG A 570 11.15 29.47 -13.36
N ARG A 571 11.53 29.89 -12.15
CA ARG A 571 12.85 30.48 -11.93
C ARG A 571 13.94 29.46 -12.22
N LEU A 572 13.85 28.24 -11.68
CA LEU A 572 14.82 27.18 -11.90
C LEU A 572 14.98 26.85 -13.38
N ILE A 573 13.87 26.76 -14.13
CA ILE A 573 13.91 26.52 -15.57
C ILE A 573 14.55 27.71 -16.32
N ARG A 574 14.24 28.94 -15.94
CA ARG A 574 14.84 30.15 -16.52
C ARG A 574 16.35 30.21 -16.25
N ASP A 575 16.75 29.76 -15.08
CA ASP A 575 18.15 29.74 -14.63
C ASP A 575 18.91 28.51 -15.17
N GLY A 576 18.29 27.72 -16.06
CA GLY A 576 18.95 26.64 -16.81
C GLY A 576 18.79 25.23 -16.20
N VAL A 577 17.99 25.07 -15.16
CA VAL A 577 17.66 23.73 -14.63
C VAL A 577 16.69 23.03 -15.57
N ASP A 578 16.99 21.79 -15.94
CA ASP A 578 16.11 20.98 -16.79
C ASP A 578 14.72 20.81 -16.17
N THR A 579 13.68 20.96 -17.00
CA THR A 579 12.27 20.95 -16.55
C THR A 579 11.87 19.71 -15.74
N PRO A 580 12.23 18.47 -16.13
CA PRO A 580 12.01 17.29 -15.30
C PRO A 580 12.70 17.37 -13.94
N LEU A 581 13.93 17.86 -13.90
CA LEU A 581 14.73 17.99 -12.68
C LEU A 581 14.13 19.05 -11.74
N ALA A 582 13.75 20.22 -12.26
CA ALA A 582 13.11 21.28 -11.48
C ALA A 582 11.77 20.82 -10.88
N ASN A 583 10.93 20.15 -11.65
CA ASN A 583 9.66 19.60 -11.18
C ASN A 583 9.86 18.50 -10.13
N LEU A 584 10.82 17.61 -10.36
CA LEU A 584 11.12 16.52 -9.44
C LEU A 584 11.64 17.06 -8.09
N PHE A 585 12.56 18.03 -8.16
CA PHE A 585 13.13 18.70 -6.98
C PHE A 585 12.02 19.30 -6.11
N VAL A 586 11.15 20.10 -6.72
CA VAL A 586 10.14 20.82 -5.95
C VAL A 586 9.01 19.88 -5.48
N ARG A 587 8.77 18.74 -6.14
CA ARG A 587 7.88 17.68 -5.65
C ARG A 587 8.45 16.94 -4.43
N ALA A 588 9.72 16.64 -4.44
CA ALA A 588 10.39 15.95 -3.34
C ALA A 588 10.31 16.74 -2.02
N ILE A 589 10.16 18.06 -2.09
CA ILE A 589 10.18 18.96 -0.92
C ILE A 589 8.77 19.38 -0.47
N LYS A 590 7.69 18.96 -1.12
CA LYS A 590 6.33 19.44 -0.87
C LYS A 590 5.69 18.82 0.38
N PRO A 591 5.14 19.63 1.33
CA PRO A 591 4.33 19.09 2.41
C PRO A 591 2.96 18.60 1.91
N SER A 592 2.47 17.49 2.50
CA SER A 592 1.19 16.87 2.16
C SER A 592 -0.01 17.78 2.41
N SER A 593 -0.93 17.75 1.48
CA SER A 593 -2.26 18.36 1.30
C SER A 593 -2.97 18.99 2.50
N THR A 594 -3.25 20.30 2.33
CA THR A 594 -4.42 20.98 2.89
C THR A 594 -5.69 20.56 2.13
N GLU A 595 -6.82 20.38 2.81
CA GLU A 595 -8.13 20.20 2.17
C GLU A 595 -8.43 21.36 1.18
N VAL A 596 -8.73 21.01 -0.06
CA VAL A 596 -8.99 21.96 -1.12
C VAL A 596 -10.49 22.20 -1.23
N THR A 597 -10.92 23.44 -1.00
CA THR A 597 -12.33 23.87 -1.17
C THR A 597 -12.76 23.71 -2.63
N GLY A 598 -13.91 23.06 -2.88
CA GLY A 598 -14.48 22.93 -4.22
C GLY A 598 -14.37 21.53 -4.84
N VAL A 599 -13.55 20.64 -4.30
CA VAL A 599 -13.39 19.23 -4.77
C VAL A 599 -14.72 18.45 -4.73
N ALA A 600 -15.65 18.84 -3.87
CA ALA A 600 -16.98 18.20 -3.77
C ALA A 600 -17.81 18.27 -5.08
N ARG A 601 -17.44 19.13 -6.02
CA ARG A 601 -18.07 19.22 -7.36
C ARG A 601 -17.53 18.19 -8.35
N ALA A 602 -16.44 17.51 -8.05
CA ALA A 602 -15.86 16.50 -8.94
C ALA A 602 -16.82 15.33 -9.15
N ARG A 603 -16.96 14.89 -10.39
CA ARG A 603 -17.78 13.74 -10.77
C ARG A 603 -16.98 12.46 -10.93
N SER A 604 -15.67 12.61 -11.14
CA SER A 604 -14.72 11.50 -11.25
C SER A 604 -13.52 11.69 -10.32
N ALA A 605 -12.85 10.60 -10.02
CA ALA A 605 -11.59 10.62 -9.26
C ALA A 605 -10.49 11.40 -10.00
N SER A 606 -10.47 11.31 -11.33
CA SER A 606 -9.53 12.03 -12.20
C SER A 606 -9.74 13.53 -12.12
N GLU A 607 -10.99 14.00 -12.18
CA GLU A 607 -11.32 15.42 -11.99
C GLU A 607 -10.91 15.90 -10.60
N ALA A 608 -11.25 15.16 -9.53
CA ALA A 608 -10.87 15.52 -8.17
C ALA A 608 -9.35 15.60 -8.01
N PHE A 609 -8.62 14.70 -8.63
CA PHE A 609 -7.17 14.65 -8.59
C PHE A 609 -6.54 15.84 -9.33
N LEU A 610 -6.93 16.09 -10.59
CA LEU A 610 -6.41 17.22 -11.35
C LEU A 610 -6.76 18.55 -10.68
N TYR A 611 -7.98 18.71 -10.18
CA TYR A 611 -8.40 19.93 -9.50
C TYR A 611 -7.56 20.22 -8.26
N ARG A 612 -7.32 19.20 -7.41
CA ARG A 612 -6.41 19.35 -6.27
C ARG A 612 -5.01 19.78 -6.71
N ARG A 613 -4.52 19.22 -7.80
CA ARG A 613 -3.21 19.59 -8.34
C ARG A 613 -3.18 21.04 -8.84
N LEU A 614 -4.18 21.46 -9.58
CA LEU A 614 -4.30 22.85 -10.05
C LEU A 614 -4.43 23.84 -8.89
N GLU A 615 -5.17 23.50 -7.84
CA GLU A 615 -5.32 24.36 -6.64
C GLU A 615 -4.05 24.39 -5.76
N THR A 616 -3.11 23.47 -5.95
CA THR A 616 -1.83 23.49 -5.24
C THR A 616 -0.74 24.26 -5.97
N LEU A 617 -0.92 24.60 -7.25
CA LEU A 617 0.02 25.39 -8.04
C LEU A 617 -0.39 26.87 -7.99
N ALA A 618 0.54 27.77 -7.70
CA ALA A 618 0.24 29.21 -7.53
C ALA A 618 -0.36 29.85 -8.80
N GLU A 619 0.09 29.43 -10.00
CA GLU A 619 -0.43 29.93 -11.28
C GLU A 619 -1.85 29.51 -11.56
N THR A 620 -2.25 28.34 -11.09
CA THR A 620 -3.55 27.76 -11.39
C THR A 620 -4.52 27.85 -10.21
N LYS A 621 -4.01 28.16 -9.02
CA LYS A 621 -4.82 28.28 -7.81
C LYS A 621 -5.93 29.32 -7.96
N GLY A 622 -7.18 28.91 -7.77
CA GLY A 622 -8.36 29.76 -7.92
C GLY A 622 -8.65 30.21 -9.35
N GLN A 623 -7.92 29.69 -10.35
CA GLN A 623 -8.15 30.08 -11.77
C GLN A 623 -9.21 29.23 -12.42
N PHE A 624 -9.46 28.02 -11.94
CA PHE A 624 -10.39 27.07 -12.53
C PHE A 624 -11.59 26.80 -11.65
N GLN A 625 -12.74 26.70 -12.27
CA GLN A 625 -13.98 26.22 -11.68
C GLN A 625 -14.28 24.83 -12.22
N LEU A 626 -14.63 23.90 -11.33
CA LEU A 626 -14.89 22.50 -11.65
C LEU A 626 -16.35 22.28 -11.99
N ASN A 627 -16.63 21.50 -13.05
CA ASN A 627 -17.96 21.10 -13.50
C ASN A 627 -18.93 22.30 -13.57
N THR A 628 -18.55 23.30 -14.37
CA THR A 628 -19.26 24.55 -14.47
C THR A 628 -20.06 24.64 -15.78
N CYS A 629 -21.30 25.07 -15.69
CA CYS A 629 -22.16 25.36 -16.85
C CYS A 629 -21.82 26.73 -17.44
N LEU A 630 -21.56 26.76 -18.75
CA LEU A 630 -21.42 27.98 -19.52
C LEU A 630 -22.74 28.28 -20.27
N PRO A 631 -23.11 29.52 -20.47
CA PRO A 631 -24.33 29.93 -21.21
C PRO A 631 -24.16 29.73 -22.72
N ILE A 632 -23.85 28.52 -23.13
CA ILE A 632 -23.68 28.10 -24.51
C ILE A 632 -24.65 26.96 -24.77
N ALA A 633 -25.57 27.16 -25.72
CA ALA A 633 -26.58 26.15 -26.04
C ALA A 633 -25.93 24.87 -26.56
N TRP A 634 -26.25 23.74 -25.92
CA TRP A 634 -25.65 22.44 -26.18
C TRP A 634 -26.62 21.28 -25.96
N ASP A 635 -26.69 20.35 -26.92
CA ASP A 635 -27.45 19.09 -26.83
C ASP A 635 -28.90 19.27 -26.31
N GLY A 636 -29.58 20.27 -26.89
CA GLY A 636 -30.98 20.63 -26.52
C GLY A 636 -31.13 21.38 -25.19
N LYS A 637 -30.01 21.71 -24.51
CA LYS A 637 -29.99 22.52 -23.28
C LYS A 637 -29.51 23.96 -23.60
N SER A 638 -29.89 24.90 -22.76
CA SER A 638 -29.43 26.30 -22.83
C SER A 638 -28.00 26.50 -22.33
N GLU A 639 -27.42 25.47 -21.68
CA GLU A 639 -26.13 25.54 -21.03
C GLU A 639 -25.26 24.33 -21.38
N MET A 640 -23.96 24.57 -21.47
CA MET A 640 -22.94 23.59 -21.73
C MET A 640 -22.06 23.39 -20.48
N GLU A 641 -21.97 22.21 -19.99
CA GLU A 641 -21.08 21.87 -18.86
C GLU A 641 -19.66 21.55 -19.33
N VAL A 642 -18.67 22.09 -18.61
CA VAL A 642 -17.23 21.90 -18.86
C VAL A 642 -16.55 21.41 -17.58
N ASP A 643 -15.64 20.44 -17.70
CA ASP A 643 -15.00 19.83 -16.53
C ASP A 643 -14.18 20.84 -15.73
N PHE A 644 -13.33 21.64 -16.40
CA PHE A 644 -12.61 22.75 -15.77
C PHE A 644 -12.68 23.97 -16.67
N VAL A 645 -13.07 25.10 -16.12
CA VAL A 645 -13.14 26.35 -16.87
C VAL A 645 -12.49 27.50 -16.12
N SER A 646 -11.65 28.23 -16.81
CA SER A 646 -11.19 29.56 -16.41
C SER A 646 -11.89 30.59 -17.29
N GLN A 647 -12.97 31.23 -16.80
CA GLN A 647 -13.73 32.21 -17.54
C GLN A 647 -12.87 33.46 -17.83
N ARG A 648 -12.06 33.88 -16.88
CA ARG A 648 -11.15 35.04 -17.02
C ARG A 648 -10.14 34.86 -18.16
N LEU A 649 -9.59 33.68 -18.31
CA LEU A 649 -8.57 33.38 -19.33
C LEU A 649 -9.14 32.71 -20.57
N ARG A 650 -10.47 32.52 -20.64
CA ARG A 650 -11.13 31.79 -21.73
C ARG A 650 -10.45 30.47 -22.04
N LEU A 651 -10.20 29.68 -21.00
CA LEU A 651 -9.56 28.38 -21.09
C LEU A 651 -10.49 27.30 -20.54
N ALA A 652 -10.72 26.25 -21.31
CA ALA A 652 -11.51 25.09 -20.96
C ALA A 652 -10.63 23.84 -20.98
N ILE A 653 -10.77 22.96 -19.99
CA ILE A 653 -10.07 21.66 -19.94
C ILE A 653 -11.12 20.57 -19.80
N GLU A 654 -11.02 19.54 -20.63
CA GLU A 654 -11.89 18.36 -20.65
C GLU A 654 -11.07 17.11 -20.37
N LEU A 655 -11.60 16.20 -19.56
CA LEU A 655 -11.00 14.91 -19.24
C LEU A 655 -11.83 13.77 -19.84
N ASP A 656 -11.30 13.18 -20.88
CA ASP A 656 -11.96 12.11 -21.61
C ASP A 656 -11.65 10.74 -20.99
N GLY A 657 -12.68 9.97 -20.68
CA GLY A 657 -12.56 8.56 -20.30
C GLY A 657 -12.37 7.66 -21.53
N GLU A 658 -11.97 6.39 -21.33
CA GLU A 658 -11.76 5.40 -22.40
C GLU A 658 -13.00 5.22 -23.31
N GLN A 659 -14.18 5.40 -22.78
CA GLN A 659 -15.44 5.28 -23.53
C GLN A 659 -15.58 6.32 -24.64
N HIS A 660 -14.92 7.48 -24.57
CA HIS A 660 -14.94 8.52 -25.62
C HIS A 660 -14.13 8.10 -26.84
N LEU A 661 -13.11 7.25 -26.68
CA LEU A 661 -12.29 6.74 -27.78
C LEU A 661 -12.96 5.57 -28.54
N SER A 662 -13.90 4.89 -27.91
CA SER A 662 -14.51 3.67 -28.47
C SER A 662 -15.82 3.91 -29.24
N ASN A 663 -16.39 5.11 -29.17
CA ASN A 663 -17.70 5.42 -29.75
C ASN A 663 -17.61 6.62 -30.74
N ALA A 664 -17.87 6.36 -32.02
CA ALA A 664 -17.82 7.37 -33.07
C ALA A 664 -18.84 8.51 -32.87
N GLU A 665 -19.98 8.27 -32.23
CA GLU A 665 -20.97 9.30 -31.93
C GLU A 665 -20.51 10.19 -30.77
N ALA A 666 -19.93 9.60 -29.72
CA ALA A 666 -19.32 10.34 -28.63
C ALA A 666 -18.20 11.23 -29.16
N TYR A 667 -17.31 10.70 -29.99
CA TYR A 667 -16.24 11.48 -30.62
C TYR A 667 -16.76 12.65 -31.46
N ARG A 668 -17.81 12.46 -32.27
CA ARG A 668 -18.43 13.56 -33.05
C ARG A 668 -19.02 14.63 -32.15
N ARG A 669 -19.69 14.21 -31.08
CA ARG A 669 -20.28 15.09 -30.09
C ARG A 669 -19.21 15.92 -29.38
N ASP A 670 -18.10 15.30 -29.00
CA ASP A 670 -16.97 16.00 -28.37
C ASP A 670 -16.35 17.04 -29.31
N ARG A 671 -16.14 16.69 -30.61
CA ARG A 671 -15.65 17.65 -31.60
C ARG A 671 -16.62 18.82 -31.82
N GLN A 672 -17.91 18.58 -31.74
CA GLN A 672 -18.92 19.66 -31.84
C GLN A 672 -18.89 20.56 -30.59
N LYS A 673 -18.70 19.97 -29.40
CA LYS A 673 -18.51 20.70 -28.13
C LYS A 673 -17.28 21.61 -28.20
N ASP A 674 -16.14 21.08 -28.65
CA ASP A 674 -14.89 21.82 -28.82
C ASP A 674 -15.09 23.03 -29.78
N ARG A 675 -15.74 22.80 -30.92
CA ARG A 675 -16.02 23.86 -31.89
C ARG A 675 -16.85 24.99 -31.30
N LEU A 676 -17.90 24.65 -30.53
CA LEU A 676 -18.75 25.66 -29.89
C LEU A 676 -17.99 26.44 -28.81
N LEU A 677 -17.18 25.80 -28.04
CA LEU A 677 -16.29 26.44 -27.04
C LEU A 677 -15.31 27.39 -27.73
N GLN A 678 -14.67 26.98 -28.82
CA GLN A 678 -13.77 27.82 -29.63
C GLN A 678 -14.47 29.01 -30.28
N GLN A 679 -15.66 28.81 -30.82
CA GLN A 679 -16.49 29.90 -31.36
C GLN A 679 -16.86 30.97 -30.32
N ASN A 680 -16.94 30.53 -29.04
CA ASN A 680 -17.17 31.45 -27.91
C ASN A 680 -15.85 31.94 -27.28
N GLY A 681 -14.71 31.81 -27.97
CA GLY A 681 -13.42 32.35 -27.58
C GLY A 681 -12.64 31.52 -26.57
N TYR A 682 -13.10 30.32 -26.20
CA TYR A 682 -12.38 29.44 -25.30
C TYR A 682 -11.33 28.64 -26.07
N LEU A 683 -10.12 28.57 -25.51
CA LEU A 683 -9.16 27.55 -25.92
C LEU A 683 -9.46 26.25 -25.15
N VAL A 684 -9.56 25.15 -25.88
CA VAL A 684 -9.90 23.86 -25.29
C VAL A 684 -8.66 22.98 -25.23
N LEU A 685 -8.37 22.46 -24.05
CA LEU A 685 -7.38 21.39 -23.83
C LEU A 685 -8.14 20.10 -23.49
N ARG A 686 -7.82 19.03 -24.19
CA ARG A 686 -8.35 17.70 -23.88
C ARG A 686 -7.22 16.76 -23.46
N PHE A 687 -7.45 16.05 -22.40
CA PHE A 687 -6.54 15.03 -21.90
C PHE A 687 -7.31 13.74 -21.63
N LEU A 688 -6.68 12.61 -21.87
CA LEU A 688 -7.25 11.36 -21.42
C LEU A 688 -7.09 11.23 -19.90
N ALA A 689 -8.12 10.74 -19.22
CA ALA A 689 -8.06 10.50 -17.79
C ALA A 689 -6.87 9.58 -17.40
N GLU A 690 -6.48 8.66 -18.29
CA GLU A 690 -5.31 7.80 -18.11
C GLU A 690 -3.97 8.55 -18.17
N ASP A 691 -3.91 9.71 -18.88
CA ASP A 691 -2.68 10.52 -18.98
C ASP A 691 -2.34 11.18 -17.65
N LEU A 692 -3.32 11.39 -16.77
CA LEU A 692 -3.06 11.90 -15.42
C LEU A 692 -2.19 10.94 -14.58
N GLY A 693 -2.28 9.64 -14.86
CA GLY A 693 -1.42 8.67 -14.20
C GLY A 693 -0.13 8.34 -14.94
N LYS A 694 -0.19 8.38 -16.27
CA LYS A 694 0.96 8.01 -17.09
C LYS A 694 1.91 9.20 -17.32
N ASN A 695 1.38 10.41 -17.47
CA ASN A 695 2.11 11.61 -17.89
C ASN A 695 1.57 12.90 -17.26
N LEU A 696 1.29 12.89 -15.95
CA LEU A 696 0.77 14.05 -15.23
C LEU A 696 1.59 15.33 -15.47
N ASN A 697 2.93 15.20 -15.58
CA ASN A 697 3.81 16.34 -15.83
C ASN A 697 3.54 16.96 -17.18
N GLY A 698 3.43 16.17 -18.24
CA GLY A 698 3.11 16.67 -19.57
C GLY A 698 1.73 17.35 -19.62
N VAL A 699 0.76 16.83 -18.86
CA VAL A 699 -0.56 17.47 -18.73
C VAL A 699 -0.44 18.83 -18.04
N LEU A 700 0.24 18.88 -16.88
CA LEU A 700 0.42 20.14 -16.13
C LEU A 700 1.27 21.15 -16.91
N ASP A 701 2.34 20.73 -17.57
CA ASP A 701 3.19 21.61 -18.39
C ASP A 701 2.38 22.21 -19.55
N SER A 702 1.54 21.43 -20.22
CA SER A 702 0.64 21.91 -21.28
C SER A 702 -0.33 22.96 -20.75
N ILE A 703 -0.94 22.72 -19.59
CA ILE A 703 -1.85 23.68 -18.96
C ILE A 703 -1.11 24.98 -18.60
N LEU A 704 0.06 24.87 -17.98
CA LEU A 704 0.84 26.04 -17.55
C LEU A 704 1.37 26.86 -18.73
N GLN A 705 1.83 26.23 -19.81
CA GLN A 705 2.26 26.91 -21.03
C GLN A 705 1.12 27.73 -21.65
N VAL A 706 -0.05 27.12 -21.80
CA VAL A 706 -1.23 27.80 -22.35
C VAL A 706 -1.66 28.93 -21.45
N LEU A 707 -1.68 28.71 -20.14
CA LEU A 707 -2.07 29.71 -19.16
C LEU A 707 -1.13 30.91 -19.18
N ALA A 708 0.19 30.70 -19.25
CA ALA A 708 1.19 31.75 -19.37
C ALA A 708 1.07 32.54 -20.68
N GLY A 709 0.72 31.86 -21.79
CA GLY A 709 0.42 32.52 -23.07
C GLY A 709 -0.80 33.45 -22.98
N ARG A 710 -1.88 32.95 -22.40
CA ARG A 710 -3.15 33.73 -22.24
C ARG A 710 -3.02 34.91 -21.27
N GLN A 711 -2.25 34.75 -20.20
CA GLN A 711 -1.97 35.84 -19.26
C GLN A 711 -1.19 37.00 -19.92
N ARG A 712 -0.21 36.68 -20.78
CA ARG A 712 0.53 37.71 -21.57
C ARG A 712 -0.35 38.41 -22.53
N SER A 713 -1.24 37.72 -23.22
CA SER A 713 -2.18 38.35 -24.18
C SER A 713 -3.24 39.24 -23.48
N ALA A 714 -3.63 38.88 -22.25
CA ALA A 714 -4.60 39.66 -21.46
C ALA A 714 -3.96 40.88 -20.77
N SER A 715 -2.63 40.98 -20.66
CA SER A 715 -1.91 42.14 -20.12
C SER A 715 -1.49 43.13 -21.20
N THR A 716 -1.64 42.79 -22.48
CA THR A 716 -1.35 43.66 -23.64
C THR A 716 -2.61 44.19 -24.33
N SER A 717 -3.78 43.78 -23.93
CA SER A 717 -5.11 44.34 -24.33
C SER A 717 -5.72 45.14 -23.18
#